data_d752ac497dbccae8eff9a8a7153db1b7
#
_entry.id   d752ac497dbccae8eff9a8a7153db1b7
#
_cell.length_a   1.000
_cell.length_b   1.000
_cell.length_c   1.000
_cell.angle_alpha   90.00
_cell.angle_beta   90.00
_cell.angle_gamma   90.00
#
_symmetry.space_group_name_H-M   'P 1'
#
loop_
_entity.id
_entity.type
_entity.pdbx_description
1 polymer ?
#
loop_
_entity_poly.entity_id
_entity_poly.type
_entity_poly.pdbx_seq_one_letter_code
_entity_poly.pdbx_strand_id
1 'polypeptide(L)'
;MVTAEIIKKAEKLRKKLRHHSYLYYVLDKPEITDFEFDRLYRSLVDLEKEYPEIVTPDSPTQRVGGKASDDFRKIPFKKPMLSLANAFSAEELRDFDRRVHGGIGAMPVEYITELKIDGLSMNLIYENGSLMQGLTRGDGKVGEDVTSNVKTIKTIPLYIENAPAYMEVRGEVYMPRKSFIALNEERDEAGMMPFANCRNAAAGSLRQLDPKVTAARNLDFFAYALGAEEGLDISSQDDLLLQLKKFHFRVNPHYRKWDSIEGVITGVREWEKKRRELDYDTDGMVIKVNDFRQQELLGATGKDPKWAIAYKYPPEEAVTKIEKIVVSMGRTGVLTPSADLTPVRLAGTTVKRATLHNLDFIREKDIREGDTVIIYKAGEIIPEIAAVLKEKRNGSEKEFEMPENCPVCGNPVRRIDTEAAFRCINPACGGVVREKLIHFASRDAMDIEGLGPALVDSLLAYRLVADAADFYALKEDDLRQIERMGEKSAANLITAIRASKERGLAKLLFGLGIRFLGEKGSELAAHYFHTIDAIMAADVEMIEETEGIGKITAKSLYDYFHDEKNIEMINKLKNAGVLMEEIKEESESGMFSGESVVLTGKLAVMGRREASELIKRLGGTTQSSVTNTTTLVVAGEDAGSKLEKARVKGIPVIDEQEFLKRAGVGIKE
;
A
#
# COMPACT_ATOMS: atom_id res chain seq x y z
N MET A 1 -0.07 -48.27 -10.16
CA MET A 1 0.18 -47.49 -11.43
C MET A 1 -1.07 -46.71 -11.76
N VAL A 2 -0.92 -45.41 -11.94
CA VAL A 2 -2.01 -44.52 -12.34
C VAL A 2 -2.36 -44.80 -13.80
N THR A 3 -3.61 -45.14 -14.10
CA THR A 3 -4.09 -45.34 -15.45
C THR A 3 -4.77 -44.05 -15.99
N ALA A 4 -4.85 -43.90 -17.32
CA ALA A 4 -5.57 -42.79 -17.94
C ALA A 4 -7.04 -42.67 -17.48
N GLU A 5 -7.65 -43.79 -17.11
CA GLU A 5 -9.02 -43.86 -16.60
C GLU A 5 -9.15 -43.26 -15.19
N ILE A 6 -8.15 -43.44 -14.31
CA ILE A 6 -8.07 -42.85 -12.97
C ILE A 6 -7.91 -41.34 -13.08
N ILE A 7 -7.02 -40.84 -13.95
CA ILE A 7 -6.84 -39.42 -14.21
C ILE A 7 -8.16 -38.77 -14.69
N LYS A 8 -8.81 -39.36 -15.67
CA LYS A 8 -10.09 -38.89 -16.21
C LYS A 8 -11.21 -38.87 -15.17
N LYS A 9 -11.22 -39.85 -14.24
CA LYS A 9 -12.17 -39.92 -13.12
C LYS A 9 -11.92 -38.77 -12.12
N ALA A 10 -10.67 -38.49 -11.78
CA ALA A 10 -10.30 -37.40 -10.89
C ALA A 10 -10.70 -36.03 -11.53
N GLU A 11 -10.38 -35.81 -12.79
CA GLU A 11 -10.75 -34.57 -13.52
C GLU A 11 -12.26 -34.35 -13.55
N LYS A 12 -13.04 -35.42 -13.81
CA LYS A 12 -14.51 -35.36 -13.79
C LYS A 12 -15.05 -34.98 -12.40
N LEU A 13 -14.47 -35.50 -11.33
CA LEU A 13 -14.85 -35.16 -9.96
C LEU A 13 -14.49 -33.71 -9.63
N ARG A 14 -13.27 -33.26 -9.97
CA ARG A 14 -12.84 -31.86 -9.80
C ARG A 14 -13.76 -30.89 -10.53
N LYS A 15 -14.08 -31.18 -11.81
CA LYS A 15 -14.99 -30.35 -12.60
C LYS A 15 -16.38 -30.23 -11.97
N LYS A 16 -16.96 -31.33 -11.49
CA LYS A 16 -18.25 -31.33 -10.79
C LYS A 16 -18.18 -30.51 -9.49
N LEU A 17 -17.15 -30.73 -8.67
CA LEU A 17 -16.99 -30.02 -7.41
C LEU A 17 -16.79 -28.51 -7.63
N ARG A 18 -16.01 -28.10 -8.63
CA ARG A 18 -15.87 -26.68 -9.01
C ARG A 18 -17.20 -26.05 -9.43
N HIS A 19 -17.97 -26.76 -10.27
CA HIS A 19 -19.29 -26.30 -10.72
C HIS A 19 -20.24 -26.10 -9.53
N HIS A 20 -20.40 -27.11 -8.67
CA HIS A 20 -21.32 -27.00 -7.53
C HIS A 20 -20.82 -26.02 -6.46
N SER A 21 -19.51 -25.86 -6.28
CA SER A 21 -18.95 -24.80 -5.43
C SER A 21 -19.28 -23.41 -5.96
N TYR A 22 -19.21 -23.20 -7.28
CA TYR A 22 -19.59 -21.94 -7.90
C TYR A 22 -21.09 -21.63 -7.72
N LEU A 23 -21.95 -22.61 -7.96
CA LEU A 23 -23.39 -22.44 -7.76
C LEU A 23 -23.73 -22.13 -6.30
N TYR A 24 -23.07 -22.80 -5.35
CA TYR A 24 -23.34 -22.63 -3.93
C TYR A 24 -22.74 -21.31 -3.38
N TYR A 25 -21.42 -21.10 -3.53
CA TYR A 25 -20.73 -19.99 -2.86
C TYR A 25 -20.78 -18.66 -3.61
N VAL A 26 -20.94 -18.66 -4.93
CA VAL A 26 -20.92 -17.45 -5.77
C VAL A 26 -22.32 -17.04 -6.23
N LEU A 27 -23.14 -17.97 -6.67
CA LEU A 27 -24.48 -17.67 -7.20
C LEU A 27 -25.60 -17.83 -6.18
N ASP A 28 -25.33 -18.45 -5.03
CA ASP A 28 -26.34 -18.78 -4.00
C ASP A 28 -27.55 -19.56 -4.57
N LYS A 29 -27.25 -20.51 -5.49
CA LYS A 29 -28.22 -21.33 -6.21
C LYS A 29 -27.77 -22.79 -6.26
N PRO A 30 -27.73 -23.51 -5.11
CA PRO A 30 -27.30 -24.90 -5.09
C PRO A 30 -28.26 -25.79 -5.90
N GLU A 31 -27.68 -26.66 -6.74
CA GLU A 31 -28.41 -27.68 -7.53
C GLU A 31 -28.38 -29.06 -6.88
N ILE A 32 -27.48 -29.27 -5.90
CA ILE A 32 -27.36 -30.52 -5.13
C ILE A 32 -27.39 -30.19 -3.64
N THR A 33 -27.74 -31.20 -2.84
CA THR A 33 -27.71 -31.12 -1.38
C THR A 33 -26.28 -31.13 -0.84
N ASP A 34 -26.07 -30.62 0.38
CA ASP A 34 -24.78 -30.67 1.07
C ASP A 34 -24.26 -32.12 1.19
N PHE A 35 -25.16 -33.08 1.43
CA PHE A 35 -24.81 -34.49 1.49
C PHE A 35 -24.26 -35.03 0.13
N GLU A 36 -24.86 -34.63 -0.99
CA GLU A 36 -24.38 -35.03 -2.32
C GLU A 36 -23.04 -34.37 -2.64
N PHE A 37 -22.86 -33.13 -2.27
CA PHE A 37 -21.59 -32.42 -2.40
C PHE A 37 -20.49 -33.12 -1.59
N ASP A 38 -20.76 -33.42 -0.33
CA ASP A 38 -19.81 -34.10 0.57
C ASP A 38 -19.43 -35.47 0.04
N ARG A 39 -20.37 -36.22 -0.55
CA ARG A 39 -20.11 -37.50 -1.20
C ARG A 39 -19.15 -37.39 -2.39
N LEU A 40 -19.35 -36.34 -3.24
CA LEU A 40 -18.43 -36.07 -4.34
C LEU A 40 -17.04 -35.69 -3.82
N TYR A 41 -16.99 -34.84 -2.79
CA TYR A 41 -15.75 -34.41 -2.17
C TYR A 41 -14.97 -35.58 -1.58
N ARG A 42 -15.62 -36.43 -0.78
CA ARG A 42 -15.02 -37.65 -0.21
C ARG A 42 -14.50 -38.57 -1.31
N SER A 43 -15.27 -38.76 -2.39
CA SER A 43 -14.84 -39.59 -3.51
C SER A 43 -13.55 -39.08 -4.16
N LEU A 44 -13.34 -37.78 -4.21
CA LEU A 44 -12.09 -37.20 -4.70
C LEU A 44 -10.96 -37.37 -3.69
N VAL A 45 -11.22 -37.10 -2.40
CA VAL A 45 -10.25 -37.29 -1.31
C VAL A 45 -9.74 -38.77 -1.28
N ASP A 46 -10.64 -39.73 -1.35
CA ASP A 46 -10.30 -41.14 -1.34
C ASP A 46 -9.46 -41.55 -2.56
N LEU A 47 -9.80 -41.04 -3.73
CA LEU A 47 -9.07 -41.28 -4.97
C LEU A 47 -7.66 -40.64 -4.92
N GLU A 48 -7.54 -39.42 -4.42
CA GLU A 48 -6.24 -38.74 -4.28
C GLU A 48 -5.37 -39.33 -3.17
N LYS A 49 -5.98 -39.95 -2.16
CA LYS A 49 -5.28 -40.70 -1.12
C LYS A 49 -4.74 -42.06 -1.64
N GLU A 50 -5.52 -42.71 -2.49
CA GLU A 50 -5.12 -43.97 -3.13
C GLU A 50 -4.03 -43.76 -4.20
N TYR A 51 -4.08 -42.62 -4.90
CA TYR A 51 -3.16 -42.26 -5.97
C TYR A 51 -2.59 -40.84 -5.76
N PRO A 52 -1.60 -40.65 -4.87
CA PRO A 52 -1.06 -39.30 -4.57
C PRO A 52 -0.49 -38.57 -5.78
N GLU A 53 -0.08 -39.29 -6.82
CA GLU A 53 0.47 -38.71 -8.06
C GLU A 53 -0.55 -37.93 -8.89
N ILE A 54 -1.87 -38.11 -8.65
CA ILE A 54 -2.90 -37.37 -9.33
C ILE A 54 -3.27 -36.08 -8.62
N VAL A 55 -2.74 -35.80 -7.43
CA VAL A 55 -3.03 -34.56 -6.69
C VAL A 55 -2.46 -33.37 -7.45
N THR A 56 -3.31 -32.38 -7.72
CA THR A 56 -2.89 -31.12 -8.36
C THR A 56 -3.05 -29.94 -7.39
N PRO A 57 -2.20 -28.89 -7.48
CA PRO A 57 -2.27 -27.74 -6.57
C PRO A 57 -3.61 -27.01 -6.58
N ASP A 58 -4.38 -27.14 -7.66
CA ASP A 58 -5.70 -26.56 -7.91
C ASP A 58 -6.87 -27.49 -7.56
N SER A 59 -6.59 -28.69 -7.00
CA SER A 59 -7.66 -29.59 -6.56
C SER A 59 -8.49 -28.95 -5.44
N PRO A 60 -9.83 -29.10 -5.47
CA PRO A 60 -10.69 -28.68 -4.35
C PRO A 60 -10.26 -29.21 -2.98
N THR A 61 -9.58 -30.36 -2.93
CA THR A 61 -9.06 -30.97 -1.70
C THR A 61 -7.86 -30.21 -1.12
N GLN A 62 -7.19 -29.37 -1.91
CA GLN A 62 -6.01 -28.60 -1.51
C GLN A 62 -6.33 -27.19 -0.99
N ARG A 63 -7.62 -26.84 -0.82
CA ARG A 63 -8.02 -25.52 -0.28
C ARG A 63 -7.51 -25.27 1.14
N VAL A 64 -7.43 -26.26 1.99
CA VAL A 64 -7.02 -26.17 3.40
C VAL A 64 -5.85 -27.14 3.64
N GLY A 65 -4.77 -27.02 2.88
CA GLY A 65 -3.68 -28.01 2.89
C GLY A 65 -2.27 -27.46 3.11
N GLY A 66 -2.10 -26.18 3.44
CA GLY A 66 -0.78 -25.57 3.69
C GLY A 66 -0.22 -25.90 5.07
N LYS A 67 1.12 -26.07 5.18
CA LYS A 67 1.83 -25.99 6.47
C LYS A 67 1.79 -24.54 6.94
N ALA A 68 1.75 -24.31 8.27
CA ALA A 68 1.96 -22.99 8.83
C ALA A 68 3.29 -22.42 8.30
N SER A 69 3.26 -21.17 7.83
CA SER A 69 4.45 -20.46 7.37
C SER A 69 5.13 -19.78 8.54
N ASP A 70 6.43 -19.59 8.46
CA ASP A 70 7.16 -18.82 9.47
C ASP A 70 7.16 -17.31 9.14
N ASP A 71 6.93 -16.92 7.87
CA ASP A 71 6.87 -15.54 7.38
C ASP A 71 6.17 -15.45 6.01
N PHE A 72 5.80 -14.22 5.58
CA PHE A 72 5.22 -13.93 4.28
C PHE A 72 6.26 -13.31 3.34
N ARG A 73 6.51 -13.99 2.21
CA ARG A 73 7.44 -13.47 1.18
C ARG A 73 6.88 -12.21 0.54
N LYS A 74 7.74 -11.24 0.26
CA LYS A 74 7.41 -10.02 -0.48
C LYS A 74 7.64 -10.27 -1.98
N ILE A 75 6.63 -9.98 -2.82
CA ILE A 75 6.66 -10.23 -4.27
C ILE A 75 6.27 -8.95 -5.01
N PRO A 76 7.07 -8.51 -5.99
CA PRO A 76 6.75 -7.33 -6.80
C PRO A 76 5.62 -7.61 -7.79
N PHE A 77 4.79 -6.59 -8.08
CA PHE A 77 3.72 -6.66 -9.07
C PHE A 77 4.25 -6.39 -10.48
N LYS A 78 3.77 -7.14 -11.50
CA LYS A 78 4.03 -6.80 -12.90
C LYS A 78 3.43 -5.43 -13.27
N LYS A 79 2.25 -5.10 -12.73
CA LYS A 79 1.58 -3.81 -12.92
C LYS A 79 1.21 -3.23 -11.56
N PRO A 80 1.64 -2.00 -11.20
CA PRO A 80 1.37 -1.42 -9.88
C PRO A 80 -0.12 -1.36 -9.55
N MET A 81 -0.45 -1.47 -8.25
CA MET A 81 -1.79 -1.24 -7.72
C MET A 81 -1.92 0.22 -7.28
N LEU A 82 -2.58 1.03 -8.11
CA LEU A 82 -2.77 2.45 -7.83
C LEU A 82 -3.80 2.68 -6.71
N SER A 83 -3.66 3.80 -6.01
CA SER A 83 -4.68 4.34 -5.13
C SER A 83 -5.81 5.00 -5.94
N LEU A 84 -6.81 5.53 -5.26
CA LEU A 84 -7.87 6.34 -5.89
C LEU A 84 -7.91 7.71 -5.21
N ALA A 85 -8.04 8.77 -6.00
CA ALA A 85 -8.37 10.08 -5.49
C ALA A 85 -9.77 10.04 -4.84
N ASN A 86 -10.00 10.86 -3.81
CA ASN A 86 -11.28 10.91 -3.12
C ASN A 86 -12.11 12.11 -3.58
N ALA A 87 -13.45 11.95 -3.55
CA ALA A 87 -14.43 13.01 -3.63
C ALA A 87 -15.43 12.86 -2.47
N PHE A 88 -15.87 13.97 -1.89
CA PHE A 88 -16.78 14.02 -0.74
C PHE A 88 -18.07 14.77 -1.03
N SER A 89 -18.18 15.37 -2.21
CA SER A 89 -19.34 16.15 -2.62
C SER A 89 -19.70 15.94 -4.09
N ALA A 90 -20.95 16.26 -4.42
CA ALA A 90 -21.41 16.24 -5.82
C ALA A 90 -20.61 17.23 -6.70
N GLU A 91 -20.15 18.35 -6.14
CA GLU A 91 -19.35 19.32 -6.87
C GLU A 91 -17.98 18.77 -7.24
N GLU A 92 -17.34 18.04 -6.34
CA GLU A 92 -16.06 17.38 -6.63
C GLU A 92 -16.21 16.27 -7.70
N LEU A 93 -17.37 15.63 -7.79
CA LEU A 93 -17.67 14.69 -8.88
C LEU A 93 -17.84 15.43 -10.21
N ARG A 94 -18.47 16.62 -10.24
CA ARG A 94 -18.53 17.47 -11.43
C ARG A 94 -17.14 17.98 -11.83
N ASP A 95 -16.27 18.28 -10.85
CA ASP A 95 -14.87 18.63 -11.11
C ASP A 95 -14.09 17.46 -11.72
N PHE A 96 -14.36 16.24 -11.26
CA PHE A 96 -13.80 15.04 -11.88
C PHE A 96 -14.27 14.90 -13.34
N ASP A 97 -15.55 15.06 -13.61
CA ASP A 97 -16.12 15.02 -14.96
C ASP A 97 -15.50 16.09 -15.88
N ARG A 98 -15.36 17.32 -15.40
CA ARG A 98 -14.66 18.40 -16.15
C ARG A 98 -13.23 18.03 -16.51
N ARG A 99 -12.49 17.39 -15.59
CA ARG A 99 -11.11 16.93 -15.85
C ARG A 99 -11.09 15.77 -16.85
N VAL A 100 -12.05 14.85 -16.79
CA VAL A 100 -12.20 13.76 -17.78
C VAL A 100 -12.41 14.36 -19.17
N HIS A 101 -13.41 15.24 -19.36
CA HIS A 101 -13.69 15.88 -20.63
C HIS A 101 -12.52 16.76 -21.11
N GLY A 102 -11.80 17.42 -20.20
CA GLY A 102 -10.57 18.15 -20.52
C GLY A 102 -9.46 17.27 -21.11
N GLY A 103 -9.41 16.01 -20.70
CA GLY A 103 -8.40 15.05 -21.16
C GLY A 103 -8.74 14.32 -22.47
N ILE A 104 -10.03 14.12 -22.76
CA ILE A 104 -10.49 13.37 -23.94
C ILE A 104 -11.28 14.22 -24.95
N GLY A 105 -11.50 15.50 -24.68
CA GLY A 105 -12.23 16.43 -25.57
C GLY A 105 -13.73 16.16 -25.62
N ALA A 106 -14.33 16.28 -26.81
CA ALA A 106 -15.78 16.19 -27.03
C ALA A 106 -16.31 14.73 -27.16
N MET A 107 -15.51 13.72 -26.81
CA MET A 107 -15.98 12.34 -26.86
C MET A 107 -17.06 12.11 -25.80
N PRO A 108 -18.13 11.33 -26.12
CA PRO A 108 -19.11 10.95 -25.12
C PRO A 108 -18.46 10.04 -24.05
N VAL A 109 -18.83 10.26 -22.80
CA VAL A 109 -18.29 9.50 -21.65
C VAL A 109 -19.40 8.72 -20.99
N GLU A 110 -19.21 7.43 -20.83
CA GLU A 110 -20.00 6.59 -19.95
C GLU A 110 -19.21 6.32 -18.65
N TYR A 111 -19.91 6.25 -17.54
CA TYR A 111 -19.35 5.92 -16.23
C TYR A 111 -19.88 4.59 -15.71
N ILE A 112 -19.02 3.84 -15.03
CA ILE A 112 -19.42 2.71 -14.20
C ILE A 112 -19.28 3.11 -12.73
N THR A 113 -20.31 2.86 -11.94
CA THR A 113 -20.27 2.97 -10.49
C THR A 113 -20.23 1.58 -9.87
N GLU A 114 -19.34 1.37 -8.92
CA GLU A 114 -19.18 0.14 -8.14
C GLU A 114 -19.19 0.50 -6.64
N LEU A 115 -19.74 -0.36 -5.78
CA LEU A 115 -19.63 -0.15 -4.34
C LEU A 115 -18.16 -0.31 -3.92
N LYS A 116 -17.67 0.64 -3.13
CA LYS A 116 -16.34 0.58 -2.54
C LYS A 116 -16.38 -0.27 -1.28
N ILE A 117 -16.00 -1.52 -1.43
CA ILE A 117 -16.00 -2.50 -0.34
C ILE A 117 -14.92 -2.12 0.67
N ASP A 118 -15.26 -2.17 1.95
CA ASP A 118 -14.32 -1.92 3.06
C ASP A 118 -13.66 -3.23 3.51
N GLY A 119 -12.57 -3.58 2.84
CA GLY A 119 -11.84 -4.82 3.02
C GLY A 119 -10.34 -4.66 2.85
N LEU A 120 -9.70 -5.69 2.32
CA LEU A 120 -8.27 -5.74 2.00
C LEU A 120 -8.08 -6.05 0.53
N SER A 121 -7.45 -5.14 -0.21
CA SER A 121 -7.19 -5.31 -1.64
C SER A 121 -6.18 -6.43 -1.89
N MET A 122 -6.49 -7.26 -2.88
CA MET A 122 -5.73 -8.44 -3.26
C MET A 122 -5.43 -8.47 -4.75
N ASN A 123 -4.29 -9.05 -5.11
CA ASN A 123 -3.93 -9.41 -6.48
C ASN A 123 -3.78 -10.93 -6.55
N LEU A 124 -4.59 -11.57 -7.39
CA LEU A 124 -4.60 -13.03 -7.60
C LEU A 124 -3.94 -13.32 -8.94
N ILE A 125 -2.90 -14.12 -8.95
CA ILE A 125 -2.15 -14.48 -10.16
C ILE A 125 -2.55 -15.88 -10.60
N TYR A 126 -3.00 -15.96 -11.85
CA TYR A 126 -3.36 -17.21 -12.52
C TYR A 126 -2.41 -17.46 -13.68
N GLU A 127 -1.93 -18.71 -13.77
CA GLU A 127 -1.16 -19.21 -14.91
C GLU A 127 -1.86 -20.46 -15.46
N ASN A 128 -2.14 -20.45 -16.76
CA ASN A 128 -2.85 -21.54 -17.43
C ASN A 128 -4.15 -21.94 -16.68
N GLY A 129 -4.84 -20.96 -16.13
CA GLY A 129 -6.06 -21.12 -15.36
C GLY A 129 -5.90 -21.52 -13.89
N SER A 130 -4.72 -21.93 -13.43
CA SER A 130 -4.47 -22.31 -12.03
C SER A 130 -4.09 -21.10 -11.18
N LEU A 131 -4.64 -20.99 -9.96
CA LEU A 131 -4.26 -19.98 -8.98
C LEU A 131 -2.85 -20.29 -8.45
N MET A 132 -1.88 -19.49 -8.87
CA MET A 132 -0.48 -19.60 -8.47
C MET A 132 -0.17 -18.81 -7.21
N GLN A 133 -0.60 -17.54 -7.15
CA GLN A 133 -0.29 -16.64 -6.06
C GLN A 133 -1.48 -15.75 -5.67
N GLY A 134 -1.57 -15.42 -4.38
CA GLY A 134 -2.46 -14.40 -3.84
C GLY A 134 -1.64 -13.41 -3.03
N LEU A 135 -1.59 -12.15 -3.48
CA LEU A 135 -0.73 -11.12 -2.94
C LEU A 135 -1.55 -9.99 -2.31
N THR A 136 -1.19 -9.54 -1.12
CA THR A 136 -1.76 -8.31 -0.54
C THR A 136 -1.31 -7.09 -1.34
N ARG A 137 -2.03 -5.96 -1.23
CA ARG A 137 -1.67 -4.72 -1.94
C ARG A 137 -0.28 -4.19 -1.54
N GLY A 138 0.15 -4.39 -0.30
CA GLY A 138 1.38 -3.80 0.22
C GLY A 138 1.43 -2.28 0.01
N ASP A 139 2.54 -1.79 -0.51
CA ASP A 139 2.77 -0.37 -0.88
C ASP A 139 2.25 -0.02 -2.31
N GLY A 140 1.64 -0.98 -3.00
CA GLY A 140 1.17 -0.85 -4.38
C GLY A 140 2.19 -1.28 -5.43
N LYS A 141 3.45 -1.52 -5.06
CA LYS A 141 4.51 -2.07 -5.93
C LYS A 141 4.88 -3.50 -5.54
N VAL A 142 4.85 -3.80 -4.23
CA VAL A 142 5.23 -5.09 -3.65
C VAL A 142 4.15 -5.55 -2.68
N GLY A 143 3.70 -6.80 -2.79
CA GLY A 143 2.72 -7.41 -1.91
C GLY A 143 3.28 -8.58 -1.10
N GLU A 144 2.63 -8.93 0.01
CA GLU A 144 2.94 -10.13 0.80
C GLU A 144 2.21 -11.35 0.19
N ASP A 145 2.93 -12.45 0.02
CA ASP A 145 2.38 -13.72 -0.48
C ASP A 145 1.56 -14.42 0.62
N VAL A 146 0.26 -14.35 0.48
CA VAL A 146 -0.73 -15.00 1.38
C VAL A 146 -1.50 -16.11 0.67
N THR A 147 -0.89 -16.74 -0.33
CA THR A 147 -1.53 -17.73 -1.21
C THR A 147 -2.24 -18.84 -0.46
N SER A 148 -1.60 -19.39 0.59
CA SER A 148 -2.20 -20.47 1.39
C SER A 148 -3.51 -20.03 2.06
N ASN A 149 -3.58 -18.79 2.53
CA ASN A 149 -4.75 -18.21 3.16
C ASN A 149 -5.83 -17.87 2.13
N VAL A 150 -5.44 -17.29 1.00
CA VAL A 150 -6.34 -16.98 -0.13
C VAL A 150 -7.05 -18.22 -0.65
N LYS A 151 -6.34 -19.36 -0.77
CA LYS A 151 -6.93 -20.65 -1.19
C LYS A 151 -8.08 -21.11 -0.30
N THR A 152 -8.14 -20.67 0.96
CA THR A 152 -9.25 -21.02 1.86
C THR A 152 -10.54 -20.26 1.56
N ILE A 153 -10.49 -19.14 0.85
CA ILE A 153 -11.65 -18.33 0.49
C ILE A 153 -12.44 -19.03 -0.60
N LYS A 154 -13.66 -19.46 -0.28
CA LYS A 154 -14.45 -20.35 -1.13
C LYS A 154 -14.94 -19.69 -2.42
N THR A 155 -15.10 -18.38 -2.46
CA THR A 155 -15.52 -17.59 -3.63
C THR A 155 -14.38 -17.28 -4.59
N ILE A 156 -13.14 -17.64 -4.27
CA ILE A 156 -11.99 -17.55 -5.17
C ILE A 156 -11.82 -18.87 -5.90
N PRO A 157 -11.91 -18.91 -7.26
CA PRO A 157 -11.66 -20.11 -8.04
C PRO A 157 -10.19 -20.54 -7.91
N LEU A 158 -9.93 -21.81 -7.62
CA LEU A 158 -8.56 -22.36 -7.67
C LEU A 158 -8.12 -22.66 -9.11
N TYR A 159 -9.09 -22.81 -10.01
CA TYR A 159 -8.86 -23.06 -11.44
C TYR A 159 -9.97 -22.42 -12.27
N ILE A 160 -9.58 -21.83 -13.39
CA ILE A 160 -10.47 -21.18 -14.37
C ILE A 160 -10.33 -21.85 -15.72
N GLU A 161 -11.42 -22.42 -16.24
CA GLU A 161 -11.45 -22.99 -17.59
C GLU A 161 -11.32 -21.88 -18.64
N ASN A 162 -10.55 -22.10 -19.70
CA ASN A 162 -10.33 -21.16 -20.80
C ASN A 162 -9.75 -19.79 -20.36
N ALA A 163 -9.01 -19.74 -19.27
CA ALA A 163 -8.28 -18.56 -18.88
C ALA A 163 -7.10 -18.30 -19.82
N PRO A 164 -6.64 -17.04 -19.94
CA PRO A 164 -5.36 -16.70 -20.58
C PRO A 164 -4.20 -17.47 -19.99
N ALA A 165 -3.06 -17.52 -20.72
CA ALA A 165 -1.84 -18.12 -20.22
C ALA A 165 -1.37 -17.46 -18.92
N TYR A 166 -1.52 -16.13 -18.82
CA TYR A 166 -1.26 -15.33 -17.62
C TYR A 166 -2.39 -14.32 -17.38
N MET A 167 -2.82 -14.18 -16.13
CA MET A 167 -3.84 -13.21 -15.74
C MET A 167 -3.71 -12.83 -14.27
N GLU A 168 -3.74 -11.53 -13.97
CA GLU A 168 -3.86 -10.98 -12.62
C GLU A 168 -5.30 -10.48 -12.39
N VAL A 169 -5.97 -11.01 -11.38
CA VAL A 169 -7.31 -10.55 -10.97
C VAL A 169 -7.21 -9.77 -9.69
N ARG A 170 -7.72 -8.54 -9.69
CA ARG A 170 -7.75 -7.67 -8.53
C ARG A 170 -9.14 -7.61 -7.92
N GLY A 171 -9.17 -7.63 -6.60
CA GLY A 171 -10.41 -7.60 -5.86
C GLY A 171 -10.22 -7.22 -4.41
N GLU A 172 -11.30 -7.26 -3.65
CA GLU A 172 -11.30 -6.97 -2.22
C GLU A 172 -11.71 -8.21 -1.43
N VAL A 173 -10.83 -8.65 -0.52
CA VAL A 173 -11.18 -9.63 0.52
C VAL A 173 -11.87 -8.88 1.65
N TYR A 174 -13.02 -9.37 2.07
CA TYR A 174 -13.80 -8.78 3.15
C TYR A 174 -14.35 -9.85 4.10
N MET A 175 -14.78 -9.42 5.27
CA MET A 175 -15.48 -10.28 6.22
C MET A 175 -16.96 -9.91 6.23
N PRO A 176 -17.89 -10.84 5.90
CA PRO A 176 -19.32 -10.62 6.06
C PRO A 176 -19.67 -10.24 7.51
N ARG A 177 -20.63 -9.35 7.70
CA ARG A 177 -21.05 -8.88 9.05
C ARG A 177 -21.44 -10.03 9.98
N LYS A 178 -22.13 -11.04 9.44
CA LYS A 178 -22.49 -12.24 10.22
C LYS A 178 -21.25 -12.97 10.73
N SER A 179 -20.24 -13.15 9.88
CA SER A 179 -18.99 -13.80 10.25
C SER A 179 -18.20 -12.96 11.27
N PHE A 180 -18.22 -11.63 11.12
CA PHE A 180 -17.59 -10.70 12.06
C PHE A 180 -18.22 -10.74 13.45
N ILE A 181 -19.55 -10.79 13.54
CA ILE A 181 -20.28 -10.89 14.83
C ILE A 181 -19.90 -12.21 15.51
N ALA A 182 -20.04 -13.34 14.81
CA ALA A 182 -19.71 -14.67 15.36
C ALA A 182 -18.25 -14.76 15.84
N LEU A 183 -17.32 -14.21 15.04
CA LEU A 183 -15.90 -14.18 15.40
C LEU A 183 -15.64 -13.37 16.67
N ASN A 184 -16.30 -12.24 16.84
CA ASN A 184 -16.12 -11.41 18.02
C ASN A 184 -16.77 -12.02 19.27
N GLU A 185 -17.89 -12.75 19.13
CA GLU A 185 -18.49 -13.54 20.20
C GLU A 185 -17.53 -14.64 20.68
N GLU A 186 -16.94 -15.42 19.75
CA GLU A 186 -15.93 -16.45 20.09
C GLU A 186 -14.71 -15.85 20.80
N ARG A 187 -14.25 -14.65 20.36
CA ARG A 187 -13.09 -13.97 20.98
C ARG A 187 -13.42 -13.48 22.38
N ASP A 188 -14.60 -12.95 22.60
CA ASP A 188 -15.05 -12.47 23.90
C ASP A 188 -15.17 -13.63 24.88
N GLU A 189 -15.75 -14.76 24.46
CA GLU A 189 -15.81 -16.00 25.25
C GLU A 189 -14.42 -16.55 25.61
N ALA A 190 -13.45 -16.39 24.69
CA ALA A 190 -12.05 -16.77 24.93
C ALA A 190 -11.24 -15.73 25.72
N GLY A 191 -11.87 -14.61 26.19
CA GLY A 191 -11.20 -13.50 26.89
C GLY A 191 -10.22 -12.70 26.03
N MET A 192 -10.35 -12.79 24.71
CA MET A 192 -9.53 -12.04 23.75
C MET A 192 -10.22 -10.74 23.34
N MET A 193 -9.43 -9.69 23.09
CA MET A 193 -9.97 -8.41 22.63
C MET A 193 -10.68 -8.57 21.27
N PRO A 194 -11.97 -8.17 21.13
CA PRO A 194 -12.69 -8.21 19.86
C PRO A 194 -12.03 -7.35 18.77
N PHE A 195 -12.25 -7.70 17.51
CA PHE A 195 -11.85 -6.84 16.39
C PHE A 195 -12.71 -5.59 16.32
N ALA A 196 -12.11 -4.48 15.94
CA ALA A 196 -12.78 -3.18 15.92
C ALA A 196 -13.82 -3.02 14.79
N ASN A 197 -13.58 -3.61 13.62
CA ASN A 197 -14.45 -3.57 12.44
C ASN A 197 -14.18 -4.75 11.50
N CYS A 198 -15.05 -4.93 10.50
CA CYS A 198 -14.95 -6.02 9.51
C CYS A 198 -13.63 -5.97 8.72
N ARG A 199 -13.13 -4.78 8.36
CA ARG A 199 -11.85 -4.61 7.65
C ARG A 199 -10.67 -5.12 8.47
N ASN A 200 -10.57 -4.71 9.74
CA ASN A 200 -9.48 -5.15 10.63
C ASN A 200 -9.56 -6.67 10.89
N ALA A 201 -10.76 -7.21 11.01
CA ALA A 201 -10.98 -8.63 11.16
C ALA A 201 -10.58 -9.41 9.90
N ALA A 202 -10.91 -8.91 8.69
CA ALA A 202 -10.49 -9.49 7.43
C ALA A 202 -8.96 -9.48 7.27
N ALA A 203 -8.32 -8.31 7.50
CA ALA A 203 -6.87 -8.16 7.41
C ALA A 203 -6.12 -9.06 8.42
N GLY A 204 -6.56 -9.07 9.68
CA GLY A 204 -5.97 -9.92 10.72
C GLY A 204 -6.20 -11.41 10.48
N SER A 205 -7.29 -11.79 9.80
CA SER A 205 -7.58 -13.17 9.43
C SER A 205 -6.75 -13.65 8.25
N LEU A 206 -6.54 -12.78 7.25
CA LEU A 206 -5.77 -13.13 6.05
C LEU A 206 -4.26 -13.25 6.33
N ARG A 207 -3.76 -12.59 7.37
CA ARG A 207 -2.35 -12.62 7.80
C ARG A 207 -2.08 -13.64 8.92
N GLN A 208 -2.87 -14.71 9.02
CA GLN A 208 -2.60 -15.82 9.93
C GLN A 208 -1.53 -16.73 9.33
N LEU A 209 -0.59 -17.18 10.14
CA LEU A 209 0.46 -18.12 9.70
C LEU A 209 -0.11 -19.51 9.43
N ASP A 210 -1.16 -19.93 10.15
CA ASP A 210 -1.89 -21.18 9.90
C ASP A 210 -3.14 -20.93 9.04
N PRO A 211 -3.19 -21.44 7.79
CA PRO A 211 -4.34 -21.30 6.91
C PRO A 211 -5.65 -21.90 7.47
N LYS A 212 -5.57 -22.83 8.41
CA LYS A 212 -6.75 -23.39 9.07
C LYS A 212 -7.51 -22.35 9.88
N VAL A 213 -6.78 -21.42 10.51
CA VAL A 213 -7.39 -20.30 11.23
C VAL A 213 -8.11 -19.38 10.25
N THR A 214 -7.51 -19.08 9.10
CA THR A 214 -8.17 -18.27 8.04
C THR A 214 -9.41 -18.98 7.50
N ALA A 215 -9.35 -20.29 7.27
CA ALA A 215 -10.48 -21.09 6.78
C ALA A 215 -11.71 -21.03 7.71
N ALA A 216 -11.51 -20.98 9.02
CA ALA A 216 -12.58 -20.88 10.02
C ALA A 216 -13.23 -19.50 10.06
N ARG A 217 -12.59 -18.46 9.50
CA ARG A 217 -13.05 -17.05 9.58
C ARG A 217 -14.08 -16.66 8.51
N ASN A 218 -14.40 -17.56 7.56
CA ASN A 218 -15.40 -17.34 6.50
C ASN A 218 -15.24 -16.02 5.77
N LEU A 219 -14.02 -15.71 5.30
CA LEU A 219 -13.75 -14.56 4.44
C LEU A 219 -14.40 -14.73 3.07
N ASP A 220 -14.68 -13.61 2.42
CA ASP A 220 -15.26 -13.56 1.09
C ASP A 220 -14.48 -12.60 0.18
N PHE A 221 -14.76 -12.61 -1.14
CA PHE A 221 -13.99 -11.86 -2.13
C PHE A 221 -14.88 -11.31 -3.24
N PHE A 222 -14.71 -10.02 -3.58
CA PHE A 222 -15.28 -9.42 -4.78
C PHE A 222 -14.18 -9.04 -5.76
N ALA A 223 -14.22 -9.57 -6.98
CA ALA A 223 -13.36 -9.14 -8.08
C ALA A 223 -13.90 -7.86 -8.73
N TYR A 224 -12.99 -6.90 -9.07
CA TYR A 224 -13.39 -5.62 -9.65
C TYR A 224 -12.45 -5.10 -10.75
N ALA A 225 -11.29 -5.69 -10.97
CA ALA A 225 -10.34 -5.26 -11.99
C ALA A 225 -9.41 -6.40 -12.44
N LEU A 226 -8.72 -6.17 -13.56
CA LEU A 226 -7.55 -6.94 -13.97
C LEU A 226 -6.27 -6.13 -13.77
N GLY A 227 -5.20 -6.83 -13.49
CA GLY A 227 -3.82 -6.31 -13.50
C GLY A 227 -3.19 -6.52 -14.86
N ALA A 228 -2.06 -7.26 -14.91
CA ALA A 228 -1.47 -7.74 -16.15
C ALA A 228 -2.24 -8.96 -16.66
N GLU A 229 -2.44 -9.03 -17.97
CA GLU A 229 -3.11 -10.15 -18.61
C GLU A 229 -2.58 -10.34 -20.05
N GLU A 230 -2.80 -11.51 -20.64
CA GLU A 230 -2.33 -11.85 -21.97
C GLU A 230 -3.48 -12.42 -22.81
N GLY A 231 -3.96 -11.64 -23.78
CA GLY A 231 -4.86 -12.14 -24.83
C GLY A 231 -6.36 -12.05 -24.52
N LEU A 232 -6.78 -11.19 -23.57
CA LEU A 232 -8.20 -10.89 -23.38
C LEU A 232 -8.60 -9.70 -24.26
N ASP A 233 -9.64 -9.87 -25.05
CA ASP A 233 -10.25 -8.79 -25.83
C ASP A 233 -11.38 -8.13 -25.01
N ILE A 234 -11.01 -7.14 -24.21
CA ILE A 234 -11.91 -6.40 -23.31
C ILE A 234 -11.76 -4.90 -23.59
N SER A 235 -12.87 -4.25 -23.93
CA SER A 235 -12.89 -2.84 -24.35
C SER A 235 -13.40 -1.89 -23.29
N SER A 236 -14.09 -2.38 -22.26
CA SER A 236 -14.73 -1.56 -21.25
C SER A 236 -14.71 -2.19 -19.85
N GLN A 237 -14.96 -1.37 -18.83
CA GLN A 237 -15.10 -1.84 -17.45
C GLN A 237 -16.31 -2.77 -17.30
N ASP A 238 -17.41 -2.50 -18.01
CA ASP A 238 -18.59 -3.37 -18.01
C ASP A 238 -18.28 -4.76 -18.59
N ASP A 239 -17.58 -4.80 -19.75
CA ASP A 239 -17.12 -6.07 -20.36
C ASP A 239 -16.20 -6.84 -19.42
N LEU A 240 -15.31 -6.13 -18.72
CA LEU A 240 -14.41 -6.71 -17.72
C LEU A 240 -15.19 -7.39 -16.60
N LEU A 241 -16.17 -6.70 -16.02
CA LEU A 241 -17.00 -7.26 -14.94
C LEU A 241 -17.80 -8.49 -15.42
N LEU A 242 -18.31 -8.46 -16.65
CA LEU A 242 -18.97 -9.60 -17.28
C LEU A 242 -18.00 -10.77 -17.51
N GLN A 243 -16.77 -10.47 -17.95
CA GLN A 243 -15.74 -11.51 -18.15
C GLN A 243 -15.31 -12.15 -16.83
N LEU A 244 -15.16 -11.37 -15.75
CA LEU A 244 -14.87 -11.90 -14.42
C LEU A 244 -15.98 -12.86 -13.93
N LYS A 245 -17.25 -12.55 -14.20
CA LYS A 245 -18.36 -13.47 -13.92
C LYS A 245 -18.28 -14.77 -14.75
N LYS A 246 -17.88 -14.69 -16.03
CA LYS A 246 -17.65 -15.90 -16.86
C LYS A 246 -16.49 -16.75 -16.32
N PHE A 247 -15.50 -16.13 -15.69
CA PHE A 247 -14.41 -16.81 -14.99
C PHE A 247 -14.78 -17.29 -13.59
N HIS A 248 -16.06 -17.26 -13.25
CA HIS A 248 -16.61 -17.70 -11.97
C HIS A 248 -16.18 -16.88 -10.74
N PHE A 249 -15.70 -15.67 -10.93
CA PHE A 249 -15.50 -14.75 -9.83
C PHE A 249 -16.82 -14.17 -9.34
N ARG A 250 -16.90 -13.95 -8.03
CA ARG A 250 -17.94 -13.13 -7.45
C ARG A 250 -17.66 -11.66 -7.76
N VAL A 251 -18.53 -11.04 -8.55
CA VAL A 251 -18.53 -9.59 -8.82
C VAL A 251 -19.65 -8.96 -8.03
N ASN A 252 -19.41 -7.80 -7.42
CA ASN A 252 -20.47 -7.09 -6.69
C ASN A 252 -21.67 -6.85 -7.62
N PRO A 253 -22.90 -7.28 -7.26
CA PRO A 253 -24.06 -7.16 -8.15
C PRO A 253 -24.58 -5.73 -8.31
N HIS A 254 -24.12 -4.80 -7.49
CA HIS A 254 -24.65 -3.45 -7.40
C HIS A 254 -23.86 -2.42 -8.22
N TYR A 255 -23.11 -2.87 -9.24
CA TYR A 255 -22.53 -1.95 -10.21
C TYR A 255 -23.58 -1.45 -11.20
N ARG A 256 -23.41 -0.22 -11.73
CA ARG A 256 -24.32 0.37 -12.70
C ARG A 256 -23.59 1.28 -13.67
N LYS A 257 -24.03 1.23 -14.94
CA LYS A 257 -23.57 2.12 -16.01
C LYS A 257 -24.45 3.38 -16.09
N TRP A 258 -23.80 4.50 -16.40
CA TRP A 258 -24.39 5.84 -16.47
C TRP A 258 -23.85 6.61 -17.65
N ASP A 259 -24.73 7.37 -18.31
CA ASP A 259 -24.39 8.20 -19.49
C ASP A 259 -23.94 9.61 -19.11
N SER A 260 -23.97 9.95 -17.82
CA SER A 260 -23.62 11.28 -17.33
C SER A 260 -23.22 11.28 -15.85
N ILE A 261 -22.47 12.30 -15.44
CA ILE A 261 -22.09 12.49 -14.04
C ILE A 261 -23.31 12.79 -13.13
N GLU A 262 -24.36 13.42 -13.64
CA GLU A 262 -25.57 13.67 -12.86
C GLU A 262 -26.33 12.35 -12.55
N GLY A 263 -26.31 11.40 -13.48
CA GLY A 263 -26.77 10.04 -13.21
C GLY A 263 -25.94 9.36 -12.11
N VAL A 264 -24.61 9.47 -12.16
CA VAL A 264 -23.69 8.98 -11.11
C VAL A 264 -24.05 9.59 -9.77
N ILE A 265 -24.22 10.91 -9.67
CA ILE A 265 -24.57 11.63 -8.43
C ILE A 265 -25.91 11.11 -7.87
N THR A 266 -26.87 10.83 -8.74
CA THR A 266 -28.16 10.23 -8.32
C THR A 266 -27.93 8.84 -7.72
N GLY A 267 -27.15 7.98 -8.36
CA GLY A 267 -26.80 6.65 -7.86
C GLY A 267 -26.05 6.70 -6.52
N VAL A 268 -25.11 7.63 -6.35
CA VAL A 268 -24.39 7.85 -5.11
C VAL A 268 -25.34 8.17 -3.95
N ARG A 269 -26.30 9.08 -4.17
CA ARG A 269 -27.31 9.45 -3.16
C ARG A 269 -28.24 8.28 -2.78
N GLU A 270 -28.63 7.47 -3.78
CA GLU A 270 -29.44 6.26 -3.52
C GLU A 270 -28.70 5.29 -2.58
N TRP A 271 -27.39 5.08 -2.81
CA TRP A 271 -26.59 4.14 -2.05
C TRP A 271 -26.18 4.62 -0.67
N GLU A 272 -26.23 5.90 -0.37
CA GLU A 272 -25.93 6.45 0.96
C GLU A 272 -26.75 5.78 2.08
N LYS A 273 -28.02 5.45 1.81
CA LYS A 273 -28.90 4.76 2.75
C LYS A 273 -28.87 3.24 2.57
N LYS A 274 -28.99 2.76 1.33
CA LYS A 274 -29.10 1.34 1.00
C LYS A 274 -27.90 0.51 1.44
N ARG A 275 -26.69 1.10 1.47
CA ARG A 275 -25.46 0.41 1.89
C ARG A 275 -25.54 -0.19 3.31
N ARG A 276 -26.39 0.35 4.18
CA ARG A 276 -26.54 -0.14 5.56
C ARG A 276 -27.25 -1.49 5.64
N GLU A 277 -27.99 -1.87 4.62
CA GLU A 277 -28.75 -3.12 4.52
C GLU A 277 -27.88 -4.30 4.01
N LEU A 278 -26.66 -4.01 3.54
CA LEU A 278 -25.72 -5.02 3.04
C LEU A 278 -25.13 -5.85 4.18
N ASP A 279 -24.82 -7.12 3.90
CA ASP A 279 -24.11 -8.02 4.82
C ASP A 279 -22.56 -7.78 4.80
N TYR A 280 -22.12 -6.68 4.24
CA TYR A 280 -20.73 -6.25 4.21
C TYR A 280 -20.61 -4.73 4.28
N ASP A 281 -19.47 -4.24 4.75
CA ASP A 281 -19.24 -2.81 4.90
C ASP A 281 -18.74 -2.18 3.59
N THR A 282 -19.16 -0.93 3.35
CA THR A 282 -18.75 -0.10 2.23
C THR A 282 -18.45 1.31 2.73
N ASP A 283 -17.33 1.87 2.29
CA ASP A 283 -16.88 3.22 2.67
C ASP A 283 -17.20 4.28 1.61
N GLY A 284 -17.78 3.86 0.47
CA GLY A 284 -18.08 4.77 -0.63
C GLY A 284 -18.56 4.08 -1.90
N MET A 285 -18.38 4.78 -3.01
CA MET A 285 -18.55 4.27 -4.36
C MET A 285 -17.33 4.60 -5.20
N VAL A 286 -16.92 3.69 -6.06
CA VAL A 286 -15.88 3.93 -7.07
C VAL A 286 -16.58 4.28 -8.38
N ILE A 287 -16.20 5.42 -8.95
CA ILE A 287 -16.66 5.88 -10.26
C ILE A 287 -15.50 5.71 -11.23
N LYS A 288 -15.74 5.05 -12.35
CA LYS A 288 -14.74 4.80 -13.40
C LYS A 288 -15.29 5.22 -14.75
N VAL A 289 -14.44 5.78 -15.60
CA VAL A 289 -14.76 5.92 -17.04
C VAL A 289 -14.88 4.52 -17.62
N ASN A 290 -15.94 4.23 -18.37
CA ASN A 290 -16.25 2.88 -18.83
C ASN A 290 -15.32 2.37 -19.95
N ASP A 291 -15.01 3.21 -20.93
CA ASP A 291 -14.19 2.84 -22.10
C ASP A 291 -12.69 2.81 -21.76
N PHE A 292 -12.02 1.70 -22.07
CA PHE A 292 -10.59 1.52 -21.75
C PHE A 292 -9.66 2.37 -22.61
N ARG A 293 -10.02 2.72 -23.83
CA ARG A 293 -9.24 3.64 -24.66
C ARG A 293 -9.25 5.05 -24.05
N GLN A 294 -10.41 5.46 -23.51
CA GLN A 294 -10.51 6.73 -22.80
C GLN A 294 -9.72 6.70 -21.48
N GLN A 295 -9.73 5.57 -20.75
CA GLN A 295 -8.88 5.41 -19.56
C GLN A 295 -7.40 5.53 -19.91
N GLU A 296 -6.95 4.96 -21.00
CA GLU A 296 -5.58 5.01 -21.49
C GLU A 296 -5.18 6.44 -21.88
N LEU A 297 -6.03 7.17 -22.61
CA LEU A 297 -5.82 8.58 -22.96
C LEU A 297 -5.69 9.47 -21.72
N LEU A 298 -6.52 9.27 -20.71
CA LEU A 298 -6.49 10.02 -19.45
C LEU A 298 -5.24 9.69 -18.63
N GLY A 299 -4.80 8.43 -18.66
CA GLY A 299 -3.62 7.97 -17.94
C GLY A 299 -3.77 8.05 -16.42
N ALA A 300 -2.63 8.14 -15.74
CA ALA A 300 -2.54 8.23 -14.28
C ALA A 300 -1.55 9.31 -13.85
N THR A 301 -1.69 9.77 -12.63
CA THR A 301 -0.64 10.48 -11.88
C THR A 301 0.34 9.46 -11.30
N GLY A 302 1.36 9.89 -10.57
CA GLY A 302 2.27 8.95 -9.90
C GLY A 302 1.59 8.04 -8.85
N LYS A 303 0.36 8.38 -8.40
CA LYS A 303 -0.37 7.63 -7.36
C LYS A 303 -1.75 7.16 -7.81
N ASP A 304 -2.50 7.99 -8.54
CA ASP A 304 -3.92 7.79 -8.79
C ASP A 304 -4.23 7.82 -10.30
N PRO A 305 -5.15 6.97 -10.80
CA PRO A 305 -5.67 7.04 -12.15
C PRO A 305 -6.52 8.32 -12.34
N LYS A 306 -6.40 8.97 -13.50
CA LYS A 306 -7.21 10.15 -13.82
C LYS A 306 -8.63 9.80 -14.28
N TRP A 307 -8.88 8.54 -14.61
CA TRP A 307 -10.13 8.00 -15.11
C TRP A 307 -11.01 7.36 -14.03
N ALA A 308 -10.56 7.36 -12.77
CA ALA A 308 -11.35 6.84 -11.66
C ALA A 308 -11.23 7.73 -10.42
N ILE A 309 -12.31 7.75 -9.64
CA ILE A 309 -12.39 8.47 -8.37
C ILE A 309 -13.25 7.68 -7.37
N ALA A 310 -12.89 7.75 -6.08
CA ALA A 310 -13.66 7.17 -4.99
C ALA A 310 -14.50 8.27 -4.32
N TYR A 311 -15.82 8.21 -4.49
CA TYR A 311 -16.72 9.01 -3.67
C TYR A 311 -16.84 8.39 -2.29
N LYS A 312 -16.58 9.16 -1.26
CA LYS A 312 -16.74 8.74 0.13
C LYS A 312 -17.94 9.44 0.75
N TYR A 313 -18.75 8.65 1.45
CA TYR A 313 -19.88 9.20 2.18
C TYR A 313 -19.41 10.08 3.35
N PRO A 314 -20.23 11.06 3.78
CA PRO A 314 -19.92 11.81 4.98
C PRO A 314 -19.59 10.87 6.14
N PRO A 315 -18.53 11.16 6.90
CA PRO A 315 -18.15 10.34 8.04
C PRO A 315 -19.25 10.31 9.08
N GLU A 316 -19.35 9.22 9.81
CA GLU A 316 -20.19 9.18 11.01
C GLU A 316 -19.66 10.18 12.02
N GLU A 317 -20.57 10.83 12.74
CA GLU A 317 -20.27 11.76 13.82
C GLU A 317 -20.74 11.22 15.16
N ALA A 318 -20.02 11.53 16.21
CA ALA A 318 -20.42 11.22 17.59
C ALA A 318 -20.19 12.42 18.50
N VAL A 319 -21.05 12.54 19.51
CA VAL A 319 -20.92 13.57 20.54
C VAL A 319 -20.21 12.96 21.75
N THR A 320 -19.16 13.65 22.23
CA THR A 320 -18.41 13.24 23.42
C THR A 320 -17.90 14.47 24.18
N LYS A 321 -17.24 14.25 25.32
CA LYS A 321 -16.67 15.31 26.16
C LYS A 321 -15.15 15.22 26.16
N ILE A 322 -14.48 16.37 26.09
CA ILE A 322 -13.02 16.48 26.30
C ILE A 322 -12.75 16.41 27.79
N GLU A 323 -12.04 15.39 28.24
CA GLU A 323 -11.64 15.25 29.63
C GLU A 323 -10.37 16.07 29.90
N LYS A 324 -9.39 16.01 29.00
CA LYS A 324 -8.10 16.70 29.11
C LYS A 324 -7.49 16.92 27.74
N ILE A 325 -6.68 17.97 27.60
CA ILE A 325 -5.80 18.16 26.46
C ILE A 325 -4.38 17.80 26.87
N VAL A 326 -3.79 16.82 26.17
CA VAL A 326 -2.43 16.34 26.41
C VAL A 326 -1.53 16.68 25.24
N VAL A 327 -0.23 16.88 25.53
CA VAL A 327 0.75 17.21 24.51
C VAL A 327 1.69 16.03 24.32
N SER A 328 1.80 15.55 23.09
CA SER A 328 2.77 14.54 22.68
C SER A 328 3.92 15.18 21.91
N MET A 329 5.09 14.52 21.92
CA MET A 329 6.26 14.97 21.20
C MET A 329 6.52 14.08 19.98
N GLY A 330 6.76 14.69 18.82
CA GLY A 330 7.18 13.99 17.61
C GLY A 330 8.72 13.98 17.44
N ARG A 331 9.19 13.18 16.50
CA ARG A 331 10.64 12.95 16.22
C ARG A 331 11.45 14.21 15.90
N THR A 332 10.79 15.28 15.45
CA THR A 332 11.43 16.57 15.16
C THR A 332 11.31 17.56 16.31
N GLY A 333 10.91 17.11 17.51
CA GLY A 333 10.69 17.95 18.68
C GLY A 333 9.36 18.72 18.67
N VAL A 334 8.51 18.51 17.67
CA VAL A 334 7.17 19.14 17.58
C VAL A 334 6.30 18.65 18.73
N LEU A 335 5.66 19.58 19.41
CA LEU A 335 4.65 19.32 20.40
C LEU A 335 3.28 19.35 19.77
N THR A 336 2.62 18.21 19.73
CA THR A 336 1.28 18.05 19.11
C THR A 336 0.24 17.85 20.20
N PRO A 337 -0.76 18.76 20.31
CA PRO A 337 -1.86 18.60 21.25
C PRO A 337 -2.86 17.54 20.76
N SER A 338 -3.42 16.78 21.69
CA SER A 338 -4.52 15.84 21.46
C SER A 338 -5.49 15.87 22.62
N ALA A 339 -6.79 15.64 22.35
CA ALA A 339 -7.83 15.58 23.33
C ALA A 339 -8.03 14.15 23.81
N ASP A 340 -7.88 13.91 25.11
CA ASP A 340 -8.41 12.70 25.76
C ASP A 340 -9.91 12.89 25.93
N LEU A 341 -10.68 11.92 25.48
CA LEU A 341 -12.15 11.99 25.37
C LEU A 341 -12.82 10.98 26.29
N THR A 342 -14.01 11.32 26.80
CA THR A 342 -14.90 10.31 27.32
C THR A 342 -15.13 9.26 26.22
N PRO A 343 -14.90 7.97 26.49
CA PRO A 343 -14.98 6.94 25.46
C PRO A 343 -16.34 6.92 24.76
N VAL A 344 -16.34 6.99 23.42
CA VAL A 344 -17.57 6.98 22.62
C VAL A 344 -17.40 6.04 21.41
N ARG A 345 -18.49 5.35 21.04
CA ARG A 345 -18.51 4.55 19.83
C ARG A 345 -18.66 5.42 18.59
N LEU A 346 -17.77 5.21 17.61
CA LEU A 346 -17.77 5.94 16.36
C LEU A 346 -17.23 5.03 15.25
N ALA A 347 -18.00 4.81 14.19
CA ALA A 347 -17.65 3.98 13.05
C ALA A 347 -17.03 2.63 13.50
N GLY A 348 -17.78 1.87 14.30
CA GLY A 348 -17.44 0.52 14.76
C GLY A 348 -16.33 0.42 15.82
N THR A 349 -15.67 1.52 16.20
CA THR A 349 -14.61 1.52 17.22
C THR A 349 -14.93 2.39 18.41
N THR A 350 -14.29 2.15 19.57
CA THR A 350 -14.36 3.04 20.72
C THR A 350 -13.23 4.07 20.63
N VAL A 351 -13.60 5.32 20.40
CA VAL A 351 -12.69 6.46 20.37
C VAL A 351 -12.48 7.00 21.77
N LYS A 352 -11.21 7.15 22.17
CA LYS A 352 -10.80 7.70 23.47
C LYS A 352 -9.91 8.94 23.31
N ARG A 353 -9.42 9.21 22.10
CA ARG A 353 -8.54 10.34 21.82
C ARG A 353 -8.79 10.89 20.42
N ALA A 354 -8.70 12.21 20.25
CA ALA A 354 -8.74 12.89 18.95
C ALA A 354 -7.57 13.84 18.80
N THR A 355 -7.06 14.01 17.57
CA THR A 355 -6.01 14.99 17.30
C THR A 355 -6.57 16.42 17.37
N LEU A 356 -5.75 17.34 17.86
CA LEU A 356 -6.00 18.77 17.82
C LEU A 356 -5.03 19.52 16.90
N HIS A 357 -4.24 18.77 16.11
CA HIS A 357 -3.26 19.26 15.14
C HIS A 357 -2.22 20.22 15.74
N ASN A 358 -2.64 21.44 16.10
CA ASN A 358 -1.80 22.51 16.66
C ASN A 358 -2.63 23.51 17.48
N LEU A 359 -1.95 24.50 18.07
CA LEU A 359 -2.61 25.54 18.87
C LEU A 359 -3.54 26.43 18.06
N ASP A 360 -3.20 26.69 16.79
CA ASP A 360 -4.03 27.55 15.93
C ASP A 360 -5.38 26.91 15.65
N PHE A 361 -5.43 25.57 15.41
CA PHE A 361 -6.67 24.81 15.29
C PHE A 361 -7.53 24.86 16.56
N ILE A 362 -6.89 24.75 17.74
CA ILE A 362 -7.59 24.86 19.03
C ILE A 362 -8.24 26.23 19.17
N ARG A 363 -7.50 27.31 18.82
CA ARG A 363 -7.99 28.70 18.91
C ARG A 363 -9.08 29.00 17.89
N GLU A 364 -8.90 28.56 16.64
CA GLU A 364 -9.89 28.74 15.56
C GLU A 364 -11.24 28.13 15.93
N LYS A 365 -11.24 26.92 16.48
CA LYS A 365 -12.46 26.22 16.90
C LYS A 365 -12.89 26.59 18.32
N ASP A 366 -12.11 27.36 19.06
CA ASP A 366 -12.33 27.72 20.47
C ASP A 366 -12.55 26.46 21.33
N ILE A 367 -11.61 25.49 21.20
CA ILE A 367 -11.67 24.23 21.93
C ILE A 367 -11.10 24.40 23.34
N ARG A 368 -11.82 23.91 24.35
CA ARG A 368 -11.43 23.98 25.76
C ARG A 368 -11.49 22.60 26.43
N GLU A 369 -10.70 22.40 27.46
CA GLU A 369 -10.88 21.24 28.36
C GLU A 369 -12.26 21.30 29.03
N GLY A 370 -12.99 20.22 29.01
CA GLY A 370 -14.36 20.14 29.52
C GLY A 370 -15.44 20.35 28.48
N ASP A 371 -15.10 20.78 27.27
CA ASP A 371 -16.08 20.97 26.18
C ASP A 371 -16.78 19.68 25.77
N THR A 372 -18.06 19.81 25.43
CA THR A 372 -18.78 18.81 24.65
C THR A 372 -18.54 19.07 23.16
N VAL A 373 -18.09 18.05 22.44
CA VAL A 373 -17.66 18.18 21.05
C VAL A 373 -18.31 17.14 20.16
N ILE A 374 -18.44 17.48 18.88
CA ILE A 374 -18.74 16.54 17.81
C ILE A 374 -17.40 16.06 17.24
N ILE A 375 -17.24 14.76 17.19
CA ILE A 375 -16.05 14.12 16.58
C ILE A 375 -16.44 13.29 15.38
N TYR A 376 -15.52 13.16 14.44
CA TYR A 376 -15.61 12.27 13.29
C TYR A 376 -14.24 11.61 13.03
N LYS A 377 -14.16 10.65 12.13
CA LYS A 377 -12.88 10.09 11.69
C LYS A 377 -12.50 10.65 10.33
N ALA A 378 -11.44 11.47 10.31
CA ALA A 378 -10.85 11.94 9.05
C ALA A 378 -10.22 10.76 8.31
N GLY A 379 -10.60 10.60 7.02
CA GLY A 379 -10.16 9.47 6.21
C GLY A 379 -10.55 8.11 6.79
N GLU A 380 -11.60 8.05 7.65
CA GLU A 380 -12.10 6.85 8.35
C GLU A 380 -11.14 6.25 9.40
N ILE A 381 -10.01 6.88 9.64
CA ILE A 381 -8.95 6.38 10.53
C ILE A 381 -8.73 7.30 11.71
N ILE A 382 -8.48 8.59 11.49
CA ILE A 382 -7.98 9.52 12.50
C ILE A 382 -9.15 10.30 13.13
N PRO A 383 -9.42 10.14 14.45
CA PRO A 383 -10.45 10.93 15.11
C PRO A 383 -10.05 12.41 15.20
N GLU A 384 -10.95 13.29 14.79
CA GLU A 384 -10.82 14.74 14.82
C GLU A 384 -12.05 15.42 15.38
N ILE A 385 -11.91 16.65 15.89
CA ILE A 385 -13.02 17.46 16.35
C ILE A 385 -13.62 18.24 15.19
N ALA A 386 -14.88 17.92 14.84
CA ALA A 386 -15.66 18.65 13.85
C ALA A 386 -16.08 20.01 14.38
N ALA A 387 -16.73 20.04 15.56
CA ALA A 387 -17.26 21.25 16.15
C ALA A 387 -17.34 21.17 17.68
N VAL A 388 -17.35 22.32 18.33
CA VAL A 388 -17.63 22.49 19.76
C VAL A 388 -19.09 22.89 19.95
N LEU A 389 -19.81 22.17 20.83
CA LEU A 389 -21.18 22.51 21.21
C LEU A 389 -21.17 23.57 22.33
N LYS A 390 -20.93 24.82 21.94
CA LYS A 390 -20.74 25.95 22.88
C LYS A 390 -21.99 26.17 23.80
N GLU A 391 -23.16 25.82 23.32
CA GLU A 391 -24.41 25.88 24.07
C GLU A 391 -24.46 24.91 25.27
N LYS A 392 -23.56 23.92 25.30
CA LYS A 392 -23.43 22.98 26.42
C LYS A 392 -22.39 23.39 27.46
N ARG A 393 -21.72 24.54 27.27
CA ARG A 393 -20.77 25.07 28.24
C ARG A 393 -21.51 25.56 29.49
N ASN A 394 -20.91 25.32 30.66
CA ASN A 394 -21.42 25.73 31.96
C ASN A 394 -20.47 26.69 32.71
N GLY A 395 -19.37 27.11 32.07
CA GLY A 395 -18.39 28.01 32.65
C GLY A 395 -17.23 27.35 33.37
N SER A 396 -17.21 25.99 33.42
CA SER A 396 -16.07 25.25 33.99
C SER A 396 -14.99 24.90 32.99
N GLU A 397 -15.22 25.18 31.74
CA GLU A 397 -14.32 24.86 30.64
C GLU A 397 -13.06 25.72 30.70
N LYS A 398 -11.88 25.09 30.55
CA LYS A 398 -10.59 25.74 30.67
C LYS A 398 -9.96 25.92 29.28
N GLU A 399 -9.48 27.12 29.02
CA GLU A 399 -8.64 27.40 27.84
C GLU A 399 -7.32 26.60 27.93
N PHE A 400 -6.88 26.12 26.76
CA PHE A 400 -5.62 25.41 26.66
C PHE A 400 -4.50 26.33 26.24
N GLU A 401 -3.41 26.26 26.95
CA GLU A 401 -2.16 26.94 26.61
C GLU A 401 -1.04 25.92 26.36
N MET A 402 -0.26 26.17 25.31
CA MET A 402 0.94 25.33 25.08
C MET A 402 1.95 25.54 26.22
N PRO A 403 2.58 24.46 26.70
CA PRO A 403 3.58 24.57 27.77
C PRO A 403 4.77 25.40 27.29
N GLU A 404 5.23 26.33 28.14
CA GLU A 404 6.43 27.14 27.89
C GLU A 404 7.70 26.30 27.90
N ASN A 405 7.70 25.24 28.70
CA ASN A 405 8.80 24.29 28.80
C ASN A 405 8.39 22.89 28.32
N CYS A 406 9.35 22.20 27.73
CA CYS A 406 9.18 20.84 27.26
C CYS A 406 8.78 19.90 28.41
N PRO A 407 7.68 19.15 28.30
CA PRO A 407 7.23 18.25 29.36
C PRO A 407 8.20 17.08 29.63
N VAL A 408 9.14 16.81 28.71
CA VAL A 408 10.11 15.71 28.84
C VAL A 408 11.43 16.16 29.43
N CYS A 409 11.98 17.26 28.95
CA CYS A 409 13.36 17.69 29.34
C CYS A 409 13.42 19.04 30.07
N GLY A 410 12.30 19.73 30.27
CA GLY A 410 12.23 21.03 30.96
C GLY A 410 12.81 22.24 30.20
N ASN A 411 13.43 22.02 29.05
CA ASN A 411 13.97 23.10 28.21
C ASN A 411 12.88 23.93 27.55
N PRO A 412 13.14 25.22 27.20
CA PRO A 412 12.15 26.05 26.57
C PRO A 412 11.58 25.47 25.27
N VAL A 413 10.27 25.72 25.06
CA VAL A 413 9.54 25.42 23.82
C VAL A 413 9.40 26.72 23.04
N ARG A 414 9.66 26.67 21.73
CA ARG A 414 9.51 27.84 20.85
C ARG A 414 8.60 27.56 19.69
N ARG A 415 7.82 28.58 19.31
CA ARG A 415 7.13 28.61 18.01
C ARG A 415 8.14 29.08 16.96
N ILE A 416 8.20 28.39 15.84
CA ILE A 416 9.02 28.79 14.70
C ILE A 416 8.16 29.69 13.83
N ASP A 417 8.61 30.89 13.52
CA ASP A 417 7.83 31.96 12.85
C ASP A 417 7.21 31.54 11.50
N THR A 418 7.80 30.55 10.84
CA THR A 418 7.31 30.01 9.55
C THR A 418 6.40 28.81 9.68
N GLU A 419 6.12 28.33 10.91
CA GLU A 419 5.34 27.10 11.16
C GLU A 419 4.25 27.31 12.22
N ALA A 420 3.14 26.61 12.08
CA ALA A 420 2.10 26.53 13.12
C ALA A 420 2.50 25.66 14.32
N ALA A 421 3.75 25.19 14.38
CA ALA A 421 4.23 24.18 15.32
C ALA A 421 5.06 24.79 16.46
N PHE A 422 4.86 24.28 17.67
CA PHE A 422 5.71 24.51 18.82
C PHE A 422 6.74 23.39 18.93
N ARG A 423 8.00 23.70 19.29
CA ARG A 423 9.08 22.72 19.36
C ARG A 423 9.92 22.86 20.60
N CYS A 424 10.33 21.74 21.15
CA CYS A 424 11.46 21.68 22.08
C CYS A 424 12.76 22.01 21.31
N ILE A 425 13.51 22.98 21.78
CA ILE A 425 14.76 23.43 21.13
C ILE A 425 15.99 22.57 21.54
N ASN A 426 15.83 21.66 22.47
CA ASN A 426 16.93 20.79 22.93
C ASN A 426 17.08 19.57 21.99
N PRO A 427 18.15 19.45 21.18
CA PRO A 427 18.39 18.32 20.31
C PRO A 427 18.65 17.01 21.06
N ALA A 428 19.13 17.12 22.34
CA ALA A 428 19.36 15.99 23.23
C ALA A 428 18.14 15.68 24.14
N CYS A 429 16.94 16.19 23.78
CA CYS A 429 15.73 15.86 24.51
C CYS A 429 15.42 14.37 24.42
N GLY A 430 15.27 13.69 25.58
CA GLY A 430 14.95 12.24 25.60
C GLY A 430 13.71 11.86 24.81
N GLY A 431 12.71 12.75 24.74
CA GLY A 431 11.53 12.53 23.90
C GLY A 431 11.85 12.56 22.41
N VAL A 432 12.73 13.48 21.97
CA VAL A 432 13.18 13.56 20.57
C VAL A 432 14.00 12.32 20.19
N VAL A 433 14.94 11.94 21.06
CA VAL A 433 15.77 10.73 20.88
C VAL A 433 14.89 9.50 20.76
N ARG A 434 13.94 9.32 21.68
CA ARG A 434 12.96 8.22 21.66
C ARG A 434 12.24 8.10 20.31
N GLU A 435 11.65 9.19 19.85
CA GLU A 435 10.89 9.19 18.60
C GLU A 435 11.76 8.99 17.36
N LYS A 436 13.00 9.47 17.37
CA LYS A 436 13.99 9.17 16.31
C LYS A 436 14.33 7.68 16.26
N LEU A 437 14.54 7.04 17.41
CA LEU A 437 14.82 5.60 17.49
C LEU A 437 13.65 4.75 16.98
N ILE A 438 12.42 5.10 17.39
CA ILE A 438 11.20 4.43 16.91
C ILE A 438 11.06 4.58 15.38
N HIS A 439 11.30 5.79 14.88
CA HIS A 439 11.23 6.03 13.43
C HIS A 439 12.30 5.25 12.66
N PHE A 440 13.54 5.24 13.15
CA PHE A 440 14.63 4.50 12.54
C PHE A 440 14.32 3.00 12.43
N ALA A 441 13.74 2.42 13.47
CA ALA A 441 13.37 1.02 13.51
C ALA A 441 12.09 0.67 12.70
N SER A 442 11.33 1.68 12.27
CA SER A 442 10.03 1.47 11.63
C SER A 442 10.12 0.71 10.31
N ARG A 443 8.99 0.11 9.88
CA ARG A 443 8.86 -0.70 8.67
C ARG A 443 9.29 0.03 7.41
N ASP A 444 8.96 1.30 7.29
CA ASP A 444 9.25 2.11 6.10
C ASP A 444 10.71 2.58 6.07
N ALA A 445 11.41 2.50 7.21
CA ALA A 445 12.83 2.84 7.37
C ALA A 445 13.69 1.57 7.40
N MET A 446 14.36 1.29 8.52
CA MET A 446 15.28 0.15 8.63
C MET A 446 14.58 -1.18 8.94
N ASP A 447 13.26 -1.20 9.17
CA ASP A 447 12.39 -2.39 9.31
C ASP A 447 12.95 -3.41 10.33
N ILE A 448 13.23 -2.95 11.53
CA ILE A 448 13.74 -3.80 12.60
C ILE A 448 12.54 -4.43 13.33
N GLU A 449 12.15 -5.61 12.91
CA GLU A 449 10.98 -6.31 13.47
C GLU A 449 11.18 -6.60 14.96
N GLY A 450 10.12 -6.39 15.74
CA GLY A 450 10.13 -6.54 17.19
C GLY A 450 10.65 -5.33 17.97
N LEU A 451 11.25 -4.33 17.32
CA LEU A 451 11.76 -3.10 17.95
C LEU A 451 10.67 -1.99 17.97
N GLY A 452 9.58 -2.25 18.68
CA GLY A 452 8.48 -1.31 18.85
C GLY A 452 8.73 -0.28 19.98
N PRO A 453 7.78 0.71 20.13
CA PRO A 453 7.92 1.80 21.13
C PRO A 453 8.21 1.33 22.56
N ALA A 454 7.52 0.28 23.03
CA ALA A 454 7.71 -0.24 24.37
C ALA A 454 9.13 -0.78 24.61
N LEU A 455 9.70 -1.45 23.59
CA LEU A 455 11.07 -1.98 23.70
C LEU A 455 12.10 -0.85 23.60
N VAL A 456 11.88 0.15 22.74
CA VAL A 456 12.73 1.36 22.71
C VAL A 456 12.73 2.06 24.08
N ASP A 457 11.57 2.18 24.75
CA ASP A 457 11.46 2.73 26.09
C ASP A 457 12.30 1.93 27.10
N SER A 458 12.25 0.60 27.03
CA SER A 458 13.05 -0.27 27.87
C SER A 458 14.55 -0.11 27.61
N LEU A 459 14.97 -0.12 26.33
CA LEU A 459 16.39 0.04 25.95
C LEU A 459 16.96 1.38 26.44
N LEU A 460 16.19 2.46 26.35
CA LEU A 460 16.56 3.77 26.89
C LEU A 460 16.64 3.76 28.42
N ALA A 461 15.67 3.14 29.09
CA ALA A 461 15.64 3.04 30.55
C ALA A 461 16.86 2.25 31.13
N TYR A 462 17.23 1.16 30.43
CA TYR A 462 18.41 0.35 30.77
C TYR A 462 19.71 0.97 30.24
N ARG A 463 19.68 2.14 29.58
CA ARG A 463 20.82 2.83 28.95
C ARG A 463 21.63 1.97 27.98
N LEU A 464 20.97 1.06 27.31
CA LEU A 464 21.57 0.19 26.31
C LEU A 464 21.72 0.88 24.94
N VAL A 465 20.96 1.94 24.69
CA VAL A 465 21.03 2.75 23.49
C VAL A 465 20.92 4.24 23.80
N ALA A 466 21.64 5.06 23.04
CA ALA A 466 21.58 6.52 23.08
C ALA A 466 21.29 7.11 21.69
N ASP A 467 21.71 6.42 20.62
CA ASP A 467 21.45 6.75 19.22
C ASP A 467 21.12 5.49 18.40
N ALA A 468 20.76 5.69 17.12
CA ALA A 468 20.34 4.58 16.26
C ALA A 468 21.47 3.58 15.93
N ALA A 469 22.72 4.01 15.98
CA ALA A 469 23.86 3.13 15.73
C ALA A 469 24.06 2.11 16.86
N ASP A 470 23.65 2.44 18.07
CA ASP A 470 23.80 1.55 19.23
C ASP A 470 22.94 0.28 19.09
N PHE A 471 21.87 0.29 18.26
CA PHE A 471 21.10 -0.92 17.97
C PHE A 471 21.98 -2.04 17.41
N TYR A 472 22.97 -1.69 16.58
CA TYR A 472 23.86 -2.64 15.93
C TYR A 472 24.97 -3.17 16.85
N ALA A 473 25.13 -2.58 18.04
CA ALA A 473 26.05 -3.04 19.06
C ALA A 473 25.39 -3.96 20.11
N LEU A 474 24.04 -4.05 20.14
CA LEU A 474 23.29 -4.88 21.08
C LEU A 474 23.64 -6.37 20.94
N LYS A 475 23.72 -7.04 22.11
CA LYS A 475 23.91 -8.48 22.21
C LYS A 475 22.69 -9.14 22.86
N GLU A 476 22.53 -10.44 22.64
CA GLU A 476 21.42 -11.20 23.25
C GLU A 476 21.42 -11.11 24.78
N ASP A 477 22.60 -11.11 25.41
CA ASP A 477 22.72 -11.02 26.86
C ASP A 477 22.25 -9.65 27.40
N ASP A 478 22.45 -8.57 26.65
CA ASP A 478 21.97 -7.24 27.02
C ASP A 478 20.43 -7.21 27.00
N LEU A 479 19.82 -7.86 25.99
CA LEU A 479 18.38 -7.92 25.84
C LEU A 479 17.68 -8.79 26.88
N ARG A 480 18.33 -9.87 27.34
CA ARG A 480 17.81 -10.75 28.39
C ARG A 480 17.64 -10.07 29.75
N GLN A 481 18.28 -8.93 29.96
CA GLN A 481 18.12 -8.13 31.19
C GLN A 481 16.80 -7.37 31.23
N ILE A 482 16.12 -7.23 30.06
CA ILE A 482 14.86 -6.50 29.92
C ILE A 482 13.71 -7.41 30.36
N GLU A 483 12.84 -6.89 31.21
CA GLU A 483 11.65 -7.63 31.68
C GLU A 483 10.79 -8.14 30.50
N ARG A 484 10.39 -9.41 30.56
CA ARG A 484 9.61 -10.12 29.53
C ARG A 484 10.33 -10.38 28.20
N MET A 485 11.65 -10.18 28.12
CA MET A 485 12.47 -10.55 26.96
C MET A 485 13.05 -11.95 27.14
N GLY A 486 12.41 -12.96 26.55
CA GLY A 486 12.91 -14.35 26.58
C GLY A 486 14.01 -14.58 25.52
N GLU A 487 14.71 -15.72 25.63
CA GLU A 487 15.81 -16.10 24.71
C GLU A 487 15.41 -16.04 23.23
N LYS A 488 14.25 -16.62 22.88
CA LYS A 488 13.76 -16.64 21.49
C LYS A 488 13.49 -15.21 20.98
N SER A 489 12.90 -14.34 21.80
CA SER A 489 12.60 -12.97 21.42
C SER A 489 13.88 -12.14 21.24
N ALA A 490 14.89 -12.32 22.12
CA ALA A 490 16.18 -11.69 21.99
C ALA A 490 16.91 -12.13 20.71
N ALA A 491 16.96 -13.42 20.43
CA ALA A 491 17.58 -13.97 19.21
C ALA A 491 16.89 -13.46 17.93
N ASN A 492 15.55 -13.43 17.90
CA ASN A 492 14.79 -12.90 16.77
C ASN A 492 15.10 -11.41 16.54
N LEU A 493 15.14 -10.60 17.60
CA LEU A 493 15.48 -9.19 17.50
C LEU A 493 16.90 -8.96 16.96
N ILE A 494 17.90 -9.69 17.45
CA ILE A 494 19.27 -9.60 16.93
C ILE A 494 19.32 -10.01 15.45
N THR A 495 18.54 -11.00 15.05
CA THR A 495 18.42 -11.41 13.65
C THR A 495 17.81 -10.30 12.80
N ALA A 496 16.74 -9.64 13.27
CA ALA A 496 16.10 -8.50 12.58
C ALA A 496 17.06 -7.30 12.49
N ILE A 497 17.81 -6.98 13.55
CA ILE A 497 18.85 -5.93 13.53
C ILE A 497 19.93 -6.25 12.48
N ARG A 498 20.38 -7.49 12.39
CA ARG A 498 21.38 -7.88 11.37
C ARG A 498 20.82 -7.76 9.95
N ALA A 499 19.59 -8.23 9.74
CA ALA A 499 18.92 -8.14 8.43
C ALA A 499 18.73 -6.68 7.98
N SER A 500 18.45 -5.76 8.91
CA SER A 500 18.25 -4.35 8.60
C SER A 500 19.48 -3.66 7.99
N LYS A 501 20.68 -4.20 8.17
CA LYS A 501 21.92 -3.64 7.59
C LYS A 501 21.88 -3.58 6.06
N GLU A 502 21.15 -4.47 5.41
CA GLU A 502 21.06 -4.60 3.95
C GLU A 502 19.95 -3.75 3.32
N ARG A 503 19.32 -2.84 4.08
CA ARG A 503 18.18 -2.03 3.60
C ARG A 503 18.55 -0.96 2.57
N GLY A 504 19.83 -0.61 2.45
CA GLY A 504 20.37 0.34 1.48
C GLY A 504 20.20 1.81 1.85
N LEU A 505 20.83 2.67 1.03
CA LEU A 505 20.97 4.10 1.30
C LEU A 505 19.64 4.85 1.42
N ALA A 506 18.66 4.57 0.55
CA ALA A 506 17.38 5.27 0.55
C ALA A 506 16.62 5.07 1.88
N LYS A 507 16.57 3.83 2.38
CA LYS A 507 15.91 3.50 3.65
C LYS A 507 16.67 4.01 4.86
N LEU A 508 17.99 4.02 4.80
CA LEU A 508 18.83 4.64 5.81
C LEU A 508 18.57 6.15 5.91
N LEU A 509 18.62 6.88 4.78
CA LEU A 509 18.35 8.32 4.75
C LEU A 509 16.97 8.67 5.33
N PHE A 510 15.95 7.89 4.98
CA PHE A 510 14.63 8.06 5.56
C PHE A 510 14.62 7.76 7.06
N GLY A 511 15.31 6.70 7.50
CA GLY A 511 15.43 6.28 8.89
C GLY A 511 16.15 7.28 9.78
N LEU A 512 17.13 8.01 9.25
CA LEU A 512 17.83 9.09 9.98
C LEU A 512 16.88 10.25 10.37
N GLY A 513 15.69 10.34 9.77
CA GLY A 513 14.65 11.29 10.14
C GLY A 513 15.03 12.74 9.87
N ILE A 514 15.80 12.98 8.82
CA ILE A 514 16.27 14.31 8.41
C ILE A 514 15.05 15.18 8.10
N ARG A 515 15.06 16.39 8.61
CA ARG A 515 13.93 17.30 8.47
C ARG A 515 13.67 17.62 6.99
N PHE A 516 12.42 17.71 6.60
CA PHE A 516 11.96 17.94 5.21
C PHE A 516 12.32 16.83 4.20
N LEU A 517 13.08 15.81 4.60
CA LEU A 517 13.39 14.67 3.77
C LEU A 517 12.41 13.53 4.09
N GLY A 518 11.42 13.34 3.22
CA GLY A 518 10.50 12.20 3.29
C GLY A 518 11.04 10.99 2.52
N GLU A 519 10.29 9.89 2.52
CA GLU A 519 10.69 8.65 1.86
C GLU A 519 11.07 8.87 0.38
N LYS A 520 10.22 9.55 -0.39
CA LYS A 520 10.49 9.84 -1.81
C LYS A 520 11.74 10.71 -2.01
N GLY A 521 11.94 11.72 -1.16
CA GLY A 521 13.15 12.55 -1.21
C GLY A 521 14.42 11.74 -0.90
N SER A 522 14.32 10.78 0.02
CA SER A 522 15.41 9.85 0.35
C SER A 522 15.75 8.93 -0.82
N GLU A 523 14.73 8.41 -1.54
CA GLU A 523 14.91 7.63 -2.77
C GLU A 523 15.61 8.45 -3.87
N LEU A 524 15.17 9.71 -4.10
CA LEU A 524 15.77 10.59 -5.09
C LEU A 524 17.22 10.95 -4.75
N ALA A 525 17.53 11.27 -3.49
CA ALA A 525 18.88 11.56 -3.05
C ALA A 525 19.80 10.32 -3.17
N ALA A 526 19.31 9.15 -2.76
CA ALA A 526 20.07 7.90 -2.90
C ALA A 526 20.37 7.58 -4.37
N HIS A 527 19.38 7.77 -5.24
CA HIS A 527 19.53 7.54 -6.68
C HIS A 527 20.50 8.51 -7.36
N TYR A 528 20.55 9.77 -6.95
CA TYR A 528 21.41 10.80 -7.52
C TYR A 528 22.87 10.65 -7.04
N PHE A 529 23.06 10.45 -5.73
CA PHE A 529 24.40 10.43 -5.11
C PHE A 529 25.02 9.03 -5.00
N HIS A 530 24.23 7.96 -5.07
CA HIS A 530 24.58 6.54 -4.95
C HIS A 530 25.24 6.11 -3.64
N THR A 531 25.94 7.00 -2.95
CA THR A 531 26.62 6.69 -1.67
C THR A 531 26.41 7.81 -0.64
N ILE A 532 26.44 7.46 0.64
CA ILE A 532 26.33 8.47 1.72
C ILE A 532 27.53 9.41 1.71
N ASP A 533 28.72 8.93 1.36
CA ASP A 533 29.93 9.75 1.31
C ASP A 533 29.82 10.85 0.24
N ALA A 534 29.18 10.56 -0.89
CA ALA A 534 28.89 11.55 -1.93
C ALA A 534 27.91 12.63 -1.43
N ILE A 535 26.88 12.26 -0.67
CA ILE A 535 25.95 13.22 -0.07
C ILE A 535 26.68 14.10 0.97
N MET A 536 27.53 13.50 1.81
CA MET A 536 28.30 14.22 2.83
C MET A 536 29.31 15.21 2.23
N ALA A 537 29.82 14.93 1.04
CA ALA A 537 30.77 15.80 0.31
C ALA A 537 30.11 16.87 -0.54
N ALA A 538 28.79 16.79 -0.75
CA ALA A 538 28.05 17.70 -1.63
C ALA A 538 27.75 19.04 -0.90
N ASP A 539 27.82 20.16 -1.63
CA ASP A 539 27.31 21.44 -1.18
C ASP A 539 25.78 21.56 -1.38
N VAL A 540 25.20 22.66 -0.88
CA VAL A 540 23.74 22.88 -0.96
C VAL A 540 23.26 22.95 -2.40
N GLU A 541 24.03 23.57 -3.27
CA GLU A 541 23.76 23.76 -4.69
C GLU A 541 23.73 22.41 -5.43
N MET A 542 24.69 21.54 -5.18
CA MET A 542 24.74 20.19 -5.75
C MET A 542 23.54 19.34 -5.29
N ILE A 543 23.14 19.46 -4.02
CA ILE A 543 21.97 18.73 -3.50
C ILE A 543 20.69 19.26 -4.15
N GLU A 544 20.58 20.56 -4.41
CA GLU A 544 19.41 21.19 -5.05
C GLU A 544 19.27 20.80 -6.53
N GLU A 545 20.37 20.40 -7.21
CA GLU A 545 20.32 19.87 -8.59
C GLU A 545 19.58 18.53 -8.70
N THR A 546 19.37 17.81 -7.59
CA THR A 546 18.57 16.57 -7.56
C THR A 546 17.12 16.89 -7.89
N GLU A 547 16.61 16.39 -9.02
CA GLU A 547 15.23 16.60 -9.45
C GLU A 547 14.24 16.16 -8.34
N GLY A 548 13.42 17.10 -7.86
CA GLY A 548 12.43 16.87 -6.80
C GLY A 548 12.93 17.19 -5.38
N ILE A 549 14.16 17.64 -5.21
CA ILE A 549 14.70 18.17 -3.94
C ILE A 549 14.80 19.71 -4.07
N GLY A 550 13.99 20.40 -3.28
CA GLY A 550 14.01 21.87 -3.25
C GLY A 550 15.02 22.42 -2.23
N LYS A 551 15.29 23.72 -2.31
CA LYS A 551 16.29 24.45 -1.51
C LYS A 551 16.19 24.20 0.01
N ILE A 552 14.98 24.12 0.56
CA ILE A 552 14.77 23.88 2.01
C ILE A 552 15.24 22.48 2.40
N THR A 553 14.94 21.47 1.58
CA THR A 553 15.35 20.08 1.80
C THR A 553 16.85 19.93 1.60
N ALA A 554 17.41 20.56 0.54
CA ALA A 554 18.85 20.55 0.27
C ALA A 554 19.66 21.13 1.44
N LYS A 555 19.23 22.31 1.93
CA LYS A 555 19.86 22.89 3.11
C LYS A 555 19.75 22.01 4.36
N SER A 556 18.61 21.37 4.58
CA SER A 556 18.40 20.47 5.73
C SER A 556 19.30 19.22 5.66
N LEU A 557 19.50 18.65 4.45
CA LEU A 557 20.46 17.57 4.25
C LEU A 557 21.88 18.03 4.55
N TYR A 558 22.30 19.12 3.96
CA TYR A 558 23.62 19.70 4.17
C TYR A 558 23.90 19.94 5.65
N ASP A 559 23.02 20.65 6.35
CA ASP A 559 23.16 20.97 7.78
C ASP A 559 23.25 19.68 8.62
N TYR A 560 22.47 18.64 8.27
CA TYR A 560 22.47 17.36 8.98
C TYR A 560 23.81 16.63 8.89
N PHE A 561 24.42 16.57 7.69
CA PHE A 561 25.68 15.88 7.46
C PHE A 561 26.92 16.69 7.84
N HIS A 562 26.74 17.97 8.23
CA HIS A 562 27.80 18.84 8.76
C HIS A 562 27.72 19.04 10.30
N ASP A 563 26.77 18.38 10.96
CA ASP A 563 26.69 18.32 12.42
C ASP A 563 27.61 17.20 12.94
N GLU A 564 28.55 17.54 13.87
CA GLU A 564 29.56 16.61 14.38
C GLU A 564 28.97 15.34 15.00
N LYS A 565 27.84 15.46 15.73
CA LYS A 565 27.19 14.31 16.38
C LYS A 565 26.57 13.36 15.35
N ASN A 566 25.99 13.92 14.29
CA ASN A 566 25.43 13.11 13.22
C ASN A 566 26.54 12.40 12.41
N ILE A 567 27.67 13.09 12.17
CA ILE A 567 28.85 12.48 11.53
C ILE A 567 29.38 11.32 12.38
N GLU A 568 29.47 11.49 13.71
CA GLU A 568 29.91 10.41 14.63
C GLU A 568 28.96 9.20 14.54
N MET A 569 27.64 9.43 14.58
CA MET A 569 26.64 8.37 14.45
C MET A 569 26.72 7.65 13.10
N ILE A 570 26.90 8.38 11.99
CA ILE A 570 27.08 7.79 10.65
C ILE A 570 28.34 6.90 10.62
N ASN A 571 29.45 7.36 11.22
CA ASN A 571 30.66 6.57 11.32
C ASN A 571 30.47 5.28 12.14
N LYS A 572 29.69 5.34 13.23
CA LYS A 572 29.33 4.14 14.00
C LYS A 572 28.51 3.17 13.15
N LEU A 573 27.51 3.64 12.40
CA LEU A 573 26.69 2.84 11.49
C LEU A 573 27.56 2.18 10.39
N LYS A 574 28.51 2.94 9.81
CA LYS A 574 29.44 2.45 8.80
C LYS A 574 30.34 1.34 9.36
N ASN A 575 30.89 1.55 10.56
CA ASN A 575 31.71 0.55 11.26
C ASN A 575 30.90 -0.70 11.65
N ALA A 576 29.60 -0.55 11.90
CA ALA A 576 28.70 -1.67 12.15
C ALA A 576 28.35 -2.47 10.86
N GLY A 577 28.75 -1.99 9.68
CA GLY A 577 28.50 -2.65 8.41
C GLY A 577 27.09 -2.43 7.85
N VAL A 578 26.47 -1.28 8.15
CA VAL A 578 25.20 -0.89 7.51
C VAL A 578 25.47 -0.47 6.07
N LEU A 579 24.72 -1.01 5.13
CA LEU A 579 24.83 -0.69 3.71
C LEU A 579 24.41 0.77 3.45
N MET A 580 25.39 1.58 3.01
CA MET A 580 25.24 3.02 2.78
C MET A 580 25.37 3.40 1.30
N GLU A 581 25.04 2.45 0.46
CA GLU A 581 25.03 2.59 -0.98
C GLU A 581 23.63 2.30 -1.53
N GLU A 582 23.34 2.84 -2.71
CA GLU A 582 22.12 2.50 -3.43
C GLU A 582 22.15 1.01 -3.78
N ILE A 583 21.07 0.32 -3.43
CA ILE A 583 20.88 -1.06 -3.90
C ILE A 583 20.59 -0.96 -5.40
N LYS A 584 21.55 -1.28 -6.22
CA LYS A 584 21.29 -1.50 -7.64
C LYS A 584 20.42 -2.75 -7.73
N GLU A 585 19.15 -2.59 -8.13
CA GLU A 585 18.43 -3.72 -8.68
C GLU A 585 19.34 -4.29 -9.76
N GLU A 586 19.72 -5.56 -9.66
CA GLU A 586 20.40 -6.25 -10.75
C GLU A 586 19.47 -6.16 -11.96
N SER A 587 19.62 -5.09 -12.74
CA SER A 587 19.14 -5.09 -14.10
C SER A 587 19.87 -6.25 -14.74
N GLU A 588 19.14 -7.29 -15.14
CA GLU A 588 19.68 -8.32 -16.02
C GLU A 588 20.56 -7.56 -17.01
N SER A 589 21.81 -8.03 -17.19
CA SER A 589 22.78 -7.42 -18.10
C SER A 589 22.22 -7.45 -19.52
N GLY A 590 21.36 -6.48 -19.82
CA GLY A 590 20.65 -6.35 -21.07
C GLY A 590 21.49 -5.63 -22.12
N MET A 591 21.07 -5.69 -23.38
CA MET A 591 21.76 -5.15 -24.55
C MET A 591 22.02 -3.63 -24.52
N PHE A 592 21.37 -2.89 -23.59
CA PHE A 592 21.58 -1.44 -23.40
C PHE A 592 22.28 -1.11 -22.08
N SER A 593 22.90 -2.10 -21.43
CA SER A 593 23.62 -1.88 -20.16
C SER A 593 24.73 -0.85 -20.31
N GLY A 594 24.66 0.21 -19.48
CA GLY A 594 25.60 1.33 -19.51
C GLY A 594 25.31 2.37 -20.60
N GLU A 595 24.26 2.21 -21.43
CA GLU A 595 23.88 3.20 -22.42
C GLU A 595 22.91 4.25 -21.90
N SER A 596 23.14 5.49 -22.31
CA SER A 596 22.27 6.64 -22.01
C SER A 596 21.58 7.08 -23.31
N VAL A 597 20.30 6.74 -23.44
CA VAL A 597 19.58 6.78 -24.72
C VAL A 597 18.62 7.97 -24.78
N VAL A 598 18.60 8.68 -25.91
CA VAL A 598 17.61 9.72 -26.22
C VAL A 598 16.67 9.24 -27.31
N LEU A 599 15.37 9.27 -27.05
CA LEU A 599 14.34 8.98 -28.04
C LEU A 599 13.88 10.29 -28.74
N THR A 600 13.89 10.32 -30.07
CA THR A 600 13.46 11.49 -30.87
C THR A 600 12.60 11.05 -32.05
N GLY A 601 11.68 11.91 -32.50
CA GLY A 601 10.71 11.55 -33.53
C GLY A 601 9.55 10.67 -33.03
N LYS A 602 8.68 10.24 -33.96
CA LYS A 602 7.56 9.36 -33.70
C LYS A 602 7.98 7.93 -34.01
N LEU A 603 7.95 7.06 -33.03
CA LEU A 603 8.15 5.62 -33.20
C LEU A 603 6.86 5.01 -33.77
N ALA A 604 6.99 4.12 -34.75
CA ALA A 604 5.86 3.55 -35.48
C ALA A 604 5.29 2.29 -34.80
N VAL A 605 6.15 1.49 -34.18
CA VAL A 605 5.82 0.16 -33.62
C VAL A 605 5.43 0.25 -32.14
N MET A 606 6.04 1.17 -31.39
CA MET A 606 5.73 1.33 -29.96
C MET A 606 5.73 2.80 -29.52
N GLY A 607 5.02 3.09 -28.44
CA GLY A 607 5.00 4.43 -27.86
C GLY A 607 6.35 4.81 -27.25
N ARG A 608 6.68 6.12 -27.20
CA ARG A 608 7.94 6.63 -26.59
C ARG A 608 8.13 6.16 -25.15
N ARG A 609 7.03 6.05 -24.38
CA ARG A 609 7.06 5.57 -23.00
C ARG A 609 7.45 4.10 -22.95
N GLU A 610 6.85 3.30 -23.80
CA GLU A 610 7.11 1.86 -23.91
C GLU A 610 8.55 1.58 -24.32
N ALA A 611 9.08 2.33 -25.33
CA ALA A 611 10.47 2.29 -25.70
C ALA A 611 11.42 2.68 -24.54
N SER A 612 11.04 3.69 -23.74
CA SER A 612 11.81 4.09 -22.56
C SER A 612 11.82 3.00 -21.47
N GLU A 613 10.70 2.35 -21.23
CA GLU A 613 10.58 1.24 -20.26
C GLU A 613 11.36 0.01 -20.74
N LEU A 614 11.36 -0.26 -22.06
CA LEU A 614 12.14 -1.34 -22.67
C LEU A 614 13.65 -1.12 -22.52
N ILE A 615 14.13 0.11 -22.79
CA ILE A 615 15.53 0.48 -22.61
C ILE A 615 15.96 0.28 -21.16
N LYS A 616 15.17 0.75 -20.21
CA LYS A 616 15.42 0.60 -18.77
C LYS A 616 15.48 -0.87 -18.35
N ARG A 617 14.52 -1.68 -18.80
CA ARG A 617 14.48 -3.13 -18.54
C ARG A 617 15.71 -3.85 -19.08
N LEU A 618 16.28 -3.37 -20.19
CA LEU A 618 17.48 -3.90 -20.80
C LEU A 618 18.77 -3.22 -20.31
N GLY A 619 18.74 -2.57 -19.14
CA GLY A 619 19.91 -2.03 -18.43
C GLY A 619 20.36 -0.65 -18.88
N GLY A 620 19.63 0.03 -19.78
CA GLY A 620 19.94 1.39 -20.24
C GLY A 620 19.21 2.47 -19.43
N THR A 621 19.63 3.72 -19.60
CA THR A 621 18.97 4.91 -19.07
C THR A 621 18.38 5.75 -20.19
N THR A 622 17.28 6.50 -19.94
CA THR A 622 16.71 7.37 -20.96
C THR A 622 16.78 8.84 -20.53
N GLN A 623 17.13 9.72 -21.48
CA GLN A 623 17.25 11.16 -21.28
C GLN A 623 16.22 11.91 -22.13
N SER A 624 15.75 13.07 -21.63
CA SER A 624 14.80 13.94 -22.34
C SER A 624 15.48 14.80 -23.40
N SER A 625 16.80 15.03 -23.32
CA SER A 625 17.59 15.87 -24.24
C SER A 625 18.97 15.26 -24.50
N VAL A 626 19.59 15.64 -25.63
CA VAL A 626 20.95 15.21 -25.98
C VAL A 626 21.96 16.03 -25.17
N THR A 627 22.71 15.36 -24.30
CA THR A 627 23.70 15.93 -23.38
C THR A 627 25.12 15.38 -23.73
N ASN A 628 26.11 15.67 -22.92
CA ASN A 628 27.46 15.11 -23.07
C ASN A 628 27.54 13.66 -22.57
N THR A 629 26.54 13.21 -21.79
CA THR A 629 26.45 11.84 -21.28
C THR A 629 25.57 10.94 -22.15
N THR A 630 24.98 11.46 -23.24
CA THR A 630 24.18 10.66 -24.18
C THR A 630 25.09 9.78 -25.02
N THR A 631 24.89 8.46 -25.02
CA THR A 631 25.67 7.48 -25.75
C THR A 631 25.00 6.98 -27.03
N LEU A 632 23.65 7.06 -27.08
CA LEU A 632 22.85 6.57 -28.20
C LEU A 632 21.63 7.44 -28.42
N VAL A 633 21.23 7.64 -29.66
CA VAL A 633 19.94 8.28 -30.03
C VAL A 633 19.16 7.32 -30.91
N VAL A 634 17.89 7.08 -30.51
CA VAL A 634 16.91 6.33 -31.32
C VAL A 634 16.03 7.33 -32.04
N ALA A 635 16.05 7.30 -33.37
CA ALA A 635 15.31 8.23 -34.21
C ALA A 635 14.14 7.55 -34.92
N GLY A 636 12.89 7.96 -34.59
CA GLY A 636 11.70 7.63 -35.35
C GLY A 636 11.42 8.63 -36.46
N GLU A 637 10.20 8.55 -37.05
CA GLU A 637 9.73 9.50 -38.09
C GLU A 637 9.68 10.93 -37.54
N ASP A 638 9.96 11.91 -38.40
CA ASP A 638 9.98 13.35 -38.07
C ASP A 638 10.89 13.72 -36.89
N ALA A 639 12.04 13.08 -36.81
CA ALA A 639 13.05 13.37 -35.80
C ALA A 639 13.61 14.80 -35.96
N GLY A 640 13.26 15.69 -35.00
CA GLY A 640 13.58 17.12 -35.01
C GLY A 640 14.98 17.46 -34.49
N SER A 641 15.11 18.62 -33.83
CA SER A 641 16.37 19.26 -33.38
C SER A 641 17.29 18.35 -32.52
N LYS A 642 16.79 17.30 -31.88
CA LYS A 642 17.61 16.35 -31.10
C LYS A 642 18.47 15.49 -32.00
N LEU A 643 17.99 15.10 -33.20
CA LEU A 643 18.75 14.34 -34.20
C LEU A 643 19.94 15.17 -34.70
N GLU A 644 19.71 16.44 -35.03
CA GLU A 644 20.78 17.37 -35.45
C GLU A 644 21.83 17.55 -34.35
N LYS A 645 21.40 17.71 -33.09
CA LYS A 645 22.32 17.81 -31.95
C LYS A 645 23.18 16.55 -31.78
N ALA A 646 22.60 15.37 -31.98
CA ALA A 646 23.30 14.10 -31.90
C ALA A 646 24.38 14.01 -33.00
N ARG A 647 24.06 14.38 -34.23
CA ARG A 647 24.99 14.40 -35.37
C ARG A 647 26.17 15.35 -35.15
N VAL A 648 25.87 16.57 -34.66
CA VAL A 648 26.91 17.57 -34.36
C VAL A 648 27.87 17.09 -33.27
N LYS A 649 27.37 16.30 -32.31
CA LYS A 649 28.15 15.74 -31.19
C LYS A 649 28.80 14.39 -31.53
N GLY A 650 28.58 13.83 -32.72
CA GLY A 650 29.11 12.53 -33.11
C GLY A 650 28.53 11.34 -32.35
N ILE A 651 27.32 11.49 -31.77
CA ILE A 651 26.65 10.45 -30.99
C ILE A 651 26.02 9.46 -31.99
N PRO A 652 26.18 8.14 -31.78
CA PRO A 652 25.53 7.10 -32.59
C PRO A 652 24.03 7.29 -32.66
N VAL A 653 23.46 7.17 -33.86
CA VAL A 653 22.03 7.23 -34.11
C VAL A 653 21.59 5.94 -34.77
N ILE A 654 20.54 5.31 -34.22
CA ILE A 654 19.87 4.14 -34.79
C ILE A 654 18.42 4.46 -35.09
N ASP A 655 17.85 3.77 -36.07
CA ASP A 655 16.40 3.85 -36.33
C ASP A 655 15.59 2.90 -35.40
N GLU A 656 14.28 2.96 -35.49
CA GLU A 656 13.40 2.12 -34.70
C GLU A 656 13.58 0.62 -35.00
N GLN A 657 13.85 0.25 -36.22
CA GLN A 657 14.05 -1.16 -36.60
C GLN A 657 15.30 -1.76 -35.95
N GLU A 658 16.41 -1.04 -36.02
CA GLU A 658 17.65 -1.45 -35.36
C GLU A 658 17.53 -1.43 -33.84
N PHE A 659 16.76 -0.48 -33.28
CA PHE A 659 16.42 -0.46 -31.86
C PHE A 659 15.64 -1.71 -31.43
N LEU A 660 14.57 -2.08 -32.16
CA LEU A 660 13.77 -3.27 -31.88
C LEU A 660 14.58 -4.55 -32.01
N LYS A 661 15.44 -4.62 -33.04
CA LYS A 661 16.34 -5.75 -33.25
C LYS A 661 17.32 -5.90 -32.08
N ARG A 662 17.95 -4.81 -31.61
CA ARG A 662 18.82 -4.81 -30.41
C ARG A 662 18.05 -5.18 -29.15
N ALA A 663 16.81 -4.73 -29.03
CA ALA A 663 15.96 -5.04 -27.90
C ALA A 663 15.42 -6.48 -27.90
N GLY A 664 15.68 -7.28 -28.93
CA GLY A 664 15.19 -8.65 -29.04
C GLY A 664 13.67 -8.75 -29.27
N VAL A 665 13.04 -7.65 -29.69
CA VAL A 665 11.61 -7.62 -30.00
C VAL A 665 11.42 -8.07 -31.46
N GLY A 666 10.84 -9.26 -31.65
CA GLY A 666 10.55 -9.79 -32.98
C GLY A 666 9.57 -8.89 -33.71
N ILE A 667 9.96 -8.34 -34.87
CA ILE A 667 9.05 -7.65 -35.79
C ILE A 667 8.20 -8.75 -36.44
N LYS A 668 6.89 -8.77 -36.15
CA LYS A 668 5.95 -9.52 -36.98
C LYS A 668 5.88 -8.80 -38.34
N GLU A 669 6.38 -9.45 -39.41
CA GLU A 669 6.13 -9.06 -40.79
C GLU A 669 4.62 -9.02 -41.12
#